data_c648019f8a62072675daafc8098a7c79
#
_entry.id   c648019f8a62072675daafc8098a7c79
#
_cell.length_a   1.000
_cell.length_b   1.000
_cell.length_c   1.000
_cell.angle_alpha   90.00
_cell.angle_beta   90.00
_cell.angle_gamma   90.00
#
_symmetry.space_group_name_H-M   'P 1'
#
loop_
_entity.id
_entity.type
_entity.pdbx_description
1 polymer ?
#
loop_
_entity_poly.entity_id
_entity_poly.type
_entity_poly.pdbx_seq_one_letter_code
_entity_poly.pdbx_strand_id
1 'polypeptide(L)'
;MNPGPTAKVAAAPAAAVPDYVLQLERAAHYLPPEQLPLLRRAWEVGASAHAGQTRKSGEPYITHPVAVAQVLAELGLDVEALIAAILHDTIEDTPLTREALAAEFGEAVAELVDGVTKLDKLKFRDRQEAAAESFRKMLLAMSRDLRVIMIKLADRLHNMRTLGAQSREARGRIARETLEIYAPIAQRLGMSLVKSELQNLGFKALYPWRHAIIEKHIRSQPVVRREAMAQVEVQLSQRLAKEGIEHRLISRIKTPWSIYNKMRDENKSFDQVMDVFGFRLVVRSVPSCYHALGSVHATFKPLDGRFRDFIAIPKANGYQSLHTVLFGPYGSPIEVQIRTEEMDLIAERGVAAHWTYKFGGDSPNSAQSRAHAWIVELIDSQRAAGSSLEFLDNVKVDLFPDEVYLFTPKGKILALPRNSTALDFAYAVHTDVGNMAVASRVDKKLVPLRTKLVSGQSVEIITARSATPKPQWLEFVVTSKARTAIRHQLKQLEHEDAVQLGHRMLDRALEAMDSSLERLPKGRLDAFLAEHRFPRLEALLAEVALGNWMPTQAAQALMAYAELRGGPHSRHHSQEKILINGSERGVVAFAGCCQPIPGDEIMGYHTAGKGIVVHRMDCPNLAELRKSPERWVPIGWDTTVSGDYDTSLVVEVENGTGVLAQLAAAIAQSHSNIERVDYLDRDFNAAVLAFNIQVRDRNHLAEVMRRLRRLSVVQSVRRQ
;
A
#
# COMPACT_ATOMS: atom_id res chain seq x y z
N MET A 1 -74.01 11.53 6.98
CA MET A 1 -72.91 11.15 7.88
C MET A 1 -71.80 12.17 7.71
N ASN A 2 -71.58 12.97 8.75
CA ASN A 2 -70.62 14.09 8.77
C ASN A 2 -69.17 13.57 8.81
N PRO A 3 -68.21 14.16 8.09
CA PRO A 3 -66.81 13.92 8.33
C PRO A 3 -66.34 14.72 9.53
N GLY A 4 -65.72 14.02 10.52
CA GLY A 4 -65.20 14.60 11.72
C GLY A 4 -63.98 15.52 11.47
N PRO A 5 -63.62 16.38 12.39
CA PRO A 5 -62.65 17.44 12.20
C PRO A 5 -61.22 16.89 12.16
N THR A 6 -60.48 17.29 11.12
CA THR A 6 -59.04 17.16 11.04
C THR A 6 -58.37 17.94 12.16
N ALA A 7 -57.74 17.23 13.09
CA ALA A 7 -56.96 17.83 14.16
C ALA A 7 -55.75 18.57 13.53
N LYS A 8 -55.77 19.89 13.58
CA LYS A 8 -54.59 20.74 13.39
C LYS A 8 -53.61 20.40 14.51
N VAL A 9 -52.49 19.79 14.15
CA VAL A 9 -51.35 19.71 15.05
C VAL A 9 -50.90 21.15 15.34
N ALA A 10 -51.06 21.56 16.57
CA ALA A 10 -50.62 22.86 17.06
C ALA A 10 -49.08 22.90 16.93
N ALA A 11 -48.54 23.89 16.22
CA ALA A 11 -47.12 24.19 16.18
C ALA A 11 -46.63 24.45 17.61
N ALA A 12 -45.74 23.64 18.11
CA ALA A 12 -45.05 23.89 19.35
C ALA A 12 -44.35 25.26 19.30
N PRO A 13 -44.24 26.01 20.42
CA PRO A 13 -43.52 27.29 20.42
C PRO A 13 -42.10 27.08 19.94
N ALA A 14 -41.61 27.92 19.03
CA ALA A 14 -40.28 27.87 18.47
C ALA A 14 -39.24 27.85 19.62
N ALA A 15 -38.69 26.68 19.91
CA ALA A 15 -37.63 26.55 20.88
C ALA A 15 -36.46 27.43 20.42
N ALA A 16 -35.86 28.18 21.34
CA ALA A 16 -34.71 29.02 21.03
C ALA A 16 -33.63 28.18 20.35
N VAL A 17 -33.15 28.67 19.18
CA VAL A 17 -32.10 27.95 18.40
C VAL A 17 -30.88 27.79 19.29
N PRO A 18 -30.36 26.57 19.50
CA PRO A 18 -29.22 26.35 20.35
C PRO A 18 -27.96 27.06 19.85
N ASP A 19 -27.07 27.46 20.77
CA ASP A 19 -25.84 28.21 20.43
C ASP A 19 -24.94 27.48 19.42
N TYR A 20 -24.85 26.15 19.48
CA TYR A 20 -24.07 25.37 18.53
C TYR A 20 -24.60 25.42 17.07
N VAL A 21 -25.91 25.65 16.89
CA VAL A 21 -26.50 25.88 15.55
C VAL A 21 -26.19 27.30 15.08
N LEU A 22 -26.23 28.28 15.96
CA LEU A 22 -25.82 29.65 15.64
C LEU A 22 -24.33 29.74 15.28
N GLN A 23 -23.48 28.93 15.92
CA GLN A 23 -22.07 28.82 15.57
C GLN A 23 -21.90 28.24 14.17
N LEU A 24 -22.64 27.19 13.78
CA LEU A 24 -22.64 26.66 12.42
C LEU A 24 -23.06 27.72 11.40
N GLU A 25 -24.14 28.48 11.65
CA GLU A 25 -24.59 29.54 10.74
C GLU A 25 -23.54 30.65 10.58
N ARG A 26 -22.85 31.02 11.66
CA ARG A 26 -21.72 31.96 11.61
C ARG A 26 -20.55 31.39 10.79
N ALA A 27 -20.24 30.12 10.92
CA ALA A 27 -19.19 29.49 10.13
C ALA A 27 -19.58 29.41 8.64
N ALA A 28 -20.86 29.23 8.35
CA ALA A 28 -21.43 29.13 7.00
C ALA A 28 -21.78 30.51 6.38
N HIS A 29 -21.25 31.62 6.88
CA HIS A 29 -21.55 33.00 6.42
C HIS A 29 -21.20 33.26 4.93
N TYR A 30 -20.40 32.41 4.34
CA TYR A 30 -20.04 32.48 2.90
C TYR A 30 -21.16 31.96 1.99
N LEU A 31 -22.14 31.23 2.52
CA LEU A 31 -23.29 30.74 1.76
C LEU A 31 -24.28 31.89 1.49
N PRO A 32 -25.01 31.84 0.37
CA PRO A 32 -26.13 32.72 0.11
C PRO A 32 -27.14 32.73 1.27
N PRO A 33 -27.67 33.90 1.66
CA PRO A 33 -28.60 33.99 2.80
C PRO A 33 -29.83 33.10 2.69
N GLU A 34 -30.30 32.82 1.48
CA GLU A 34 -31.44 31.93 1.19
C GLU A 34 -31.15 30.46 1.49
N GLN A 35 -29.90 30.06 1.62
CA GLN A 35 -29.49 28.68 1.93
C GLN A 35 -29.38 28.41 3.44
N LEU A 36 -29.20 29.42 4.28
CA LEU A 36 -29.07 29.24 5.72
C LEU A 36 -30.31 28.61 6.36
N PRO A 37 -31.57 28.92 5.96
CA PRO A 37 -32.75 28.24 6.49
C PRO A 37 -32.76 26.73 6.23
N LEU A 38 -32.13 26.25 5.18
CA LEU A 38 -32.01 24.81 4.89
C LEU A 38 -31.18 24.09 5.93
N LEU A 39 -30.12 24.72 6.47
CA LEU A 39 -29.31 24.15 7.55
C LEU A 39 -30.11 24.02 8.83
N ARG A 40 -30.96 25.00 9.17
CA ARG A 40 -31.88 24.89 10.31
C ARG A 40 -32.87 23.76 10.13
N ARG A 41 -33.44 23.65 8.94
CA ARG A 41 -34.38 22.57 8.62
C ARG A 41 -33.72 21.20 8.75
N ALA A 42 -32.49 21.05 8.26
CA ALA A 42 -31.70 19.81 8.41
C ALA A 42 -31.43 19.49 9.90
N TRP A 43 -31.12 20.51 10.70
CA TRP A 43 -30.97 20.34 12.14
C TRP A 43 -32.28 19.91 12.81
N GLU A 44 -33.44 20.51 12.50
CA GLU A 44 -34.75 20.13 13.05
C GLU A 44 -35.08 18.67 12.77
N VAL A 45 -34.85 18.21 11.49
CA VAL A 45 -35.07 16.85 11.06
C VAL A 45 -34.12 15.91 11.79
N GLY A 46 -32.82 16.22 11.82
CA GLY A 46 -31.83 15.43 12.54
C GLY A 46 -32.05 15.35 14.04
N ALA A 47 -32.44 16.46 14.68
CA ALA A 47 -32.75 16.50 16.11
C ALA A 47 -34.01 15.68 16.43
N SER A 48 -35.02 15.70 15.57
CA SER A 48 -36.24 14.89 15.72
C SER A 48 -35.91 13.39 15.53
N ALA A 49 -35.09 13.05 14.52
CA ALA A 49 -34.71 11.68 14.23
C ALA A 49 -33.90 11.05 15.39
N HIS A 50 -32.98 11.79 15.98
CA HIS A 50 -32.13 11.37 17.12
C HIS A 50 -32.74 11.71 18.50
N ALA A 51 -34.06 11.99 18.59
CA ALA A 51 -34.69 12.34 19.84
C ALA A 51 -34.48 11.26 20.92
N GLY A 52 -34.03 11.67 22.10
CA GLY A 52 -33.73 10.77 23.22
C GLY A 52 -32.40 10.04 23.15
N GLN A 53 -31.64 10.17 22.07
CA GLN A 53 -30.30 9.62 21.98
C GLN A 53 -29.26 10.58 22.58
N THR A 54 -28.30 10.02 23.33
CA THR A 54 -27.20 10.79 23.94
C THR A 54 -25.85 10.17 23.59
N ARG A 55 -24.85 11.00 23.51
CA ARG A 55 -23.44 10.55 23.36
C ARG A 55 -22.92 9.99 24.69
N LYS A 56 -21.78 9.25 24.62
CA LYS A 56 -21.09 8.78 25.84
C LYS A 56 -20.61 9.92 26.75
N SER A 57 -20.48 11.13 26.23
CA SER A 57 -20.19 12.36 26.97
C SER A 57 -21.40 12.92 27.71
N GLY A 58 -22.63 12.40 27.46
CA GLY A 58 -23.88 12.85 28.07
C GLY A 58 -24.65 13.93 27.28
N GLU A 59 -24.08 14.47 26.22
CA GLU A 59 -24.68 15.48 25.34
C GLU A 59 -25.74 14.87 24.41
N PRO A 60 -26.75 15.64 23.93
CA PRO A 60 -27.67 15.20 22.90
C PRO A 60 -26.90 14.76 21.63
N TYR A 61 -27.31 13.65 21.01
CA TYR A 61 -26.58 13.08 19.87
C TYR A 61 -26.38 14.07 18.72
N ILE A 62 -27.41 14.89 18.43
CA ILE A 62 -27.40 15.86 17.31
C ILE A 62 -26.25 16.90 17.38
N THR A 63 -25.66 17.13 18.57
CA THR A 63 -24.50 18.03 18.71
C THR A 63 -23.31 17.58 17.89
N HIS A 64 -23.17 16.25 17.71
CA HIS A 64 -22.09 15.68 16.90
C HIS A 64 -22.23 15.97 15.39
N PRO A 65 -23.33 15.61 14.73
CA PRO A 65 -23.54 15.95 13.32
C PRO A 65 -23.41 17.45 13.01
N VAL A 66 -23.92 18.30 13.89
CA VAL A 66 -23.77 19.75 13.74
C VAL A 66 -22.32 20.19 13.85
N ALA A 67 -21.52 19.62 14.77
CA ALA A 67 -20.10 19.90 14.87
C ALA A 67 -19.32 19.39 13.65
N VAL A 68 -19.72 18.25 13.06
CA VAL A 68 -19.17 17.76 11.78
C VAL A 68 -19.46 18.76 10.65
N ALA A 69 -20.69 19.26 10.56
CA ALA A 69 -21.07 20.28 9.58
C ALA A 69 -20.28 21.58 9.80
N GLN A 70 -20.02 21.98 11.06
CA GLN A 70 -19.19 23.15 11.36
C GLN A 70 -17.75 23.00 10.83
N VAL A 71 -17.13 21.85 11.00
CA VAL A 71 -15.79 21.57 10.41
C VAL A 71 -15.82 21.75 8.89
N LEU A 72 -16.85 21.27 8.22
CA LEU A 72 -17.00 21.42 6.77
C LEU A 72 -17.31 22.86 6.35
N ALA A 73 -18.06 23.61 7.14
CA ALA A 73 -18.29 25.04 6.92
C ALA A 73 -16.99 25.85 7.04
N GLU A 74 -16.12 25.55 8.01
CA GLU A 74 -14.79 26.14 8.14
C GLU A 74 -13.89 25.85 6.92
N LEU A 75 -14.09 24.71 6.26
CA LEU A 75 -13.43 24.36 5.01
C LEU A 75 -14.07 24.99 3.78
N GLY A 76 -15.29 25.56 3.88
CA GLY A 76 -15.98 26.28 2.82
C GLY A 76 -16.76 25.39 1.86
N LEU A 77 -17.31 24.24 2.31
CA LEU A 77 -18.10 23.34 1.47
C LEU A 77 -19.51 23.92 1.17
N ASP A 78 -20.15 23.36 0.14
CA ASP A 78 -21.51 23.74 -0.28
C ASP A 78 -22.60 23.34 0.74
N VAL A 79 -23.78 23.91 0.57
CA VAL A 79 -24.91 23.68 1.46
C VAL A 79 -25.36 22.20 1.49
N GLU A 80 -25.27 21.50 0.37
CA GLU A 80 -25.64 20.09 0.26
C GLU A 80 -24.74 19.21 1.13
N ALA A 81 -23.42 19.48 1.11
CA ALA A 81 -22.46 18.77 1.96
C ALA A 81 -22.69 19.06 3.46
N LEU A 82 -23.06 20.31 3.81
CA LEU A 82 -23.37 20.66 5.20
C LEU A 82 -24.65 19.98 5.69
N ILE A 83 -25.72 19.96 4.86
CA ILE A 83 -26.98 19.26 5.15
C ILE A 83 -26.69 17.75 5.30
N ALA A 84 -25.95 17.16 4.37
CA ALA A 84 -25.56 15.75 4.43
C ALA A 84 -24.75 15.44 5.71
N ALA A 85 -23.89 16.36 6.15
CA ALA A 85 -23.15 16.20 7.40
C ALA A 85 -24.04 16.27 8.64
N ILE A 86 -25.08 17.10 8.64
CA ILE A 86 -26.06 17.15 9.76
C ILE A 86 -26.88 15.86 9.82
N LEU A 87 -27.10 15.20 8.70
CA LEU A 87 -27.97 14.03 8.55
C LEU A 87 -27.22 12.71 8.35
N HIS A 88 -25.89 12.67 8.43
CA HIS A 88 -25.07 11.55 7.97
C HIS A 88 -25.32 10.22 8.71
N ASP A 89 -25.70 10.27 10.00
CA ASP A 89 -25.99 9.09 10.81
C ASP A 89 -27.48 8.72 10.84
N THR A 90 -28.37 9.55 10.24
CA THR A 90 -29.84 9.35 10.37
C THR A 90 -30.34 8.08 9.70
N ILE A 91 -29.79 7.68 8.54
CA ILE A 91 -30.18 6.44 7.86
C ILE A 91 -29.70 5.19 8.64
N GLU A 92 -28.61 5.30 9.40
CA GLU A 92 -28.03 4.16 10.13
C GLU A 92 -28.69 3.98 11.50
N ASP A 93 -28.84 5.07 12.24
CA ASP A 93 -29.18 5.03 13.66
C ASP A 93 -30.66 5.38 13.94
N THR A 94 -31.46 5.70 12.90
CA THR A 94 -32.87 6.10 13.04
C THR A 94 -33.75 5.46 11.97
N PRO A 95 -35.09 5.50 12.10
CA PRO A 95 -36.02 4.99 11.09
C PRO A 95 -36.10 5.83 9.80
N LEU A 96 -35.36 6.95 9.68
CA LEU A 96 -35.42 7.82 8.52
C LEU A 96 -34.81 7.11 7.29
N THR A 97 -35.56 7.12 6.16
CA THR A 97 -35.13 6.43 4.95
C THR A 97 -34.48 7.39 3.94
N ARG A 98 -33.70 6.80 3.02
CA ARG A 98 -33.06 7.54 1.92
C ARG A 98 -34.09 8.30 1.08
N GLU A 99 -35.24 7.67 0.80
CA GLU A 99 -36.33 8.22 -0.02
C GLU A 99 -36.96 9.44 0.67
N ALA A 100 -37.11 9.42 1.99
CA ALA A 100 -37.61 10.54 2.77
C ALA A 100 -36.62 11.72 2.72
N LEU A 101 -35.32 11.47 2.83
CA LEU A 101 -34.29 12.49 2.67
C LEU A 101 -34.26 13.09 1.26
N ALA A 102 -34.37 12.24 0.22
CA ALA A 102 -34.41 12.70 -1.15
C ALA A 102 -35.63 13.60 -1.43
N ALA A 103 -36.79 13.26 -0.86
CA ALA A 103 -38.01 14.06 -1.01
C ALA A 103 -37.93 15.44 -0.33
N GLU A 104 -37.20 15.55 0.79
CA GLU A 104 -37.12 16.77 1.59
C GLU A 104 -35.91 17.66 1.21
N PHE A 105 -34.73 17.06 0.95
CA PHE A 105 -33.47 17.78 0.72
C PHE A 105 -32.88 17.57 -0.66
N GLY A 106 -33.52 16.76 -1.50
CA GLY A 106 -33.04 16.46 -2.85
C GLY A 106 -32.15 15.21 -2.95
N GLU A 107 -32.03 14.69 -4.17
CA GLU A 107 -31.30 13.43 -4.46
C GLU A 107 -29.80 13.55 -4.12
N ALA A 108 -29.18 14.71 -4.36
CA ALA A 108 -27.75 14.92 -4.08
C ALA A 108 -27.41 14.75 -2.60
N VAL A 109 -28.25 15.28 -1.69
CA VAL A 109 -28.07 15.11 -0.24
C VAL A 109 -28.28 13.65 0.15
N ALA A 110 -29.32 12.99 -0.37
CA ALA A 110 -29.59 11.59 -0.08
C ALA A 110 -28.48 10.65 -0.56
N GLU A 111 -27.88 10.90 -1.71
CA GLU A 111 -26.72 10.16 -2.23
C GLU A 111 -25.48 10.34 -1.34
N LEU A 112 -25.21 11.55 -0.86
CA LEU A 112 -24.09 11.82 0.03
C LEU A 112 -24.26 11.06 1.37
N VAL A 113 -25.46 11.14 1.99
CA VAL A 113 -25.76 10.45 3.26
C VAL A 113 -25.66 8.94 3.08
N ASP A 114 -26.26 8.36 2.02
CA ASP A 114 -26.17 6.94 1.70
C ASP A 114 -24.70 6.50 1.46
N GLY A 115 -23.91 7.33 0.79
CA GLY A 115 -22.49 7.12 0.57
C GLY A 115 -21.70 7.01 1.89
N VAL A 116 -21.97 7.89 2.86
CA VAL A 116 -21.34 7.87 4.18
C VAL A 116 -21.79 6.64 4.98
N THR A 117 -23.10 6.33 5.00
CA THR A 117 -23.69 5.20 5.75
C THR A 117 -23.15 3.84 5.29
N LYS A 118 -22.97 3.64 3.98
CA LYS A 118 -22.44 2.36 3.42
C LYS A 118 -21.02 2.04 3.87
N LEU A 119 -20.29 3.01 4.41
CA LEU A 119 -18.94 2.81 4.92
C LEU A 119 -18.90 2.13 6.29
N ASP A 120 -19.93 2.20 7.09
CA ASP A 120 -19.93 1.75 8.49
C ASP A 120 -20.52 0.34 8.74
N LYS A 121 -21.26 -0.24 7.77
CA LYS A 121 -22.06 -1.48 7.95
C LYS A 121 -21.30 -2.82 7.85
N LEU A 122 -20.12 -3.02 8.45
CA LEU A 122 -19.42 -4.29 8.30
C LEU A 122 -19.04 -4.99 9.61
N LYS A 123 -19.59 -6.22 9.80
CA LYS A 123 -19.18 -7.16 10.86
C LYS A 123 -18.30 -8.25 10.23
N PHE A 124 -17.01 -8.30 10.58
CA PHE A 124 -16.06 -9.27 10.07
C PHE A 124 -15.49 -10.16 11.16
N ARG A 125 -15.05 -11.38 10.77
CA ARG A 125 -14.38 -12.33 11.64
C ARG A 125 -12.91 -11.98 11.89
N ASP A 126 -12.24 -11.34 10.92
CA ASP A 126 -10.86 -10.87 11.02
C ASP A 126 -10.78 -9.35 10.92
N ARG A 127 -9.97 -8.74 11.82
CA ARG A 127 -9.81 -7.27 11.93
C ARG A 127 -9.10 -6.65 10.73
N GLN A 128 -8.18 -7.37 10.09
CA GLN A 128 -7.42 -6.85 8.96
C GLN A 128 -8.24 -6.89 7.67
N GLU A 129 -9.00 -7.96 7.45
CA GLU A 129 -9.94 -8.05 6.32
C GLU A 129 -11.06 -7.01 6.44
N ALA A 130 -11.55 -6.76 7.67
CA ALA A 130 -12.52 -5.72 7.94
C ALA A 130 -12.03 -4.33 7.55
N ALA A 131 -10.80 -3.99 7.93
CA ALA A 131 -10.20 -2.70 7.58
C ALA A 131 -9.99 -2.56 6.06
N ALA A 132 -9.58 -3.63 5.38
CA ALA A 132 -9.37 -3.65 3.94
C ALA A 132 -10.67 -3.45 3.17
N GLU A 133 -11.73 -4.15 3.55
CA GLU A 133 -13.04 -4.05 2.88
C GLU A 133 -13.75 -2.72 3.17
N SER A 134 -13.62 -2.20 4.40
CA SER A 134 -14.12 -0.86 4.76
C SER A 134 -13.42 0.22 3.91
N PHE A 135 -12.10 0.11 3.78
CA PHE A 135 -11.32 1.02 2.93
C PHE A 135 -11.70 0.92 1.45
N ARG A 136 -11.92 -0.30 0.94
CA ARG A 136 -12.39 -0.54 -0.42
C ARG A 136 -13.71 0.16 -0.72
N LYS A 137 -14.71 0.00 0.17
CA LYS A 137 -16.01 0.66 0.01
C LYS A 137 -15.88 2.17 0.06
N MET A 138 -15.03 2.68 0.95
CA MET A 138 -14.72 4.10 1.04
C MET A 138 -14.18 4.64 -0.30
N LEU A 139 -13.26 3.94 -0.96
CA LEU A 139 -12.76 4.32 -2.27
C LEU A 139 -13.84 4.33 -3.35
N LEU A 140 -14.72 3.31 -3.34
CA LEU A 140 -15.84 3.25 -4.29
C LEU A 140 -16.86 4.38 -4.07
N ALA A 141 -17.10 4.79 -2.84
CA ALA A 141 -17.94 5.95 -2.55
C ALA A 141 -17.26 7.26 -2.98
N MET A 142 -15.95 7.43 -2.70
CA MET A 142 -15.15 8.57 -3.12
C MET A 142 -15.09 8.77 -4.64
N SER A 143 -15.15 7.67 -5.42
CA SER A 143 -15.11 7.76 -6.88
C SER A 143 -16.39 8.37 -7.46
N ARG A 144 -17.50 8.33 -6.72
CA ARG A 144 -18.76 8.96 -7.12
C ARG A 144 -18.79 10.42 -6.73
N ASP A 145 -18.47 10.74 -5.49
CA ASP A 145 -18.42 12.10 -4.98
C ASP A 145 -17.37 12.24 -3.87
N LEU A 146 -16.42 13.18 -4.07
CA LEU A 146 -15.37 13.48 -3.10
C LEU A 146 -15.91 14.06 -1.77
N ARG A 147 -17.12 14.64 -1.77
CA ARG A 147 -17.73 15.18 -0.55
C ARG A 147 -17.98 14.09 0.51
N VAL A 148 -18.24 12.86 0.08
CA VAL A 148 -18.44 11.71 1.00
C VAL A 148 -17.23 11.51 1.91
N ILE A 149 -16.01 11.54 1.38
CA ILE A 149 -14.80 11.38 2.20
C ILE A 149 -14.53 12.62 3.05
N MET A 150 -14.88 13.81 2.58
CA MET A 150 -14.72 15.02 3.38
C MET A 150 -15.63 15.00 4.61
N ILE A 151 -16.88 14.58 4.45
CA ILE A 151 -17.81 14.36 5.57
C ILE A 151 -17.21 13.33 6.54
N LYS A 152 -16.69 12.21 6.04
CA LYS A 152 -16.09 11.16 6.88
C LYS A 152 -14.82 11.61 7.59
N LEU A 153 -13.98 12.45 6.96
CA LEU A 153 -12.81 13.06 7.60
C LEU A 153 -13.21 14.04 8.70
N ALA A 154 -14.26 14.83 8.48
CA ALA A 154 -14.81 15.76 9.50
C ALA A 154 -15.44 15.01 10.66
N ASP A 155 -16.21 13.93 10.40
CA ASP A 155 -16.72 13.00 11.40
C ASP A 155 -15.58 12.41 12.24
N ARG A 156 -14.57 11.84 11.58
CA ARG A 156 -13.39 11.28 12.27
C ARG A 156 -12.68 12.34 13.11
N LEU A 157 -12.54 13.55 12.62
CA LEU A 157 -11.91 14.64 13.35
C LEU A 157 -12.68 15.00 14.62
N HIS A 158 -14.01 15.13 14.55
CA HIS A 158 -14.84 15.39 15.72
C HIS A 158 -14.81 14.21 16.70
N ASN A 159 -14.84 12.97 16.24
CA ASN A 159 -14.68 11.78 17.07
C ASN A 159 -13.32 11.76 17.78
N MET A 160 -12.24 12.21 17.14
CA MET A 160 -10.93 12.35 17.75
C MET A 160 -10.87 13.48 18.81
N ARG A 161 -11.56 14.61 18.59
CA ARG A 161 -11.70 15.69 19.57
C ARG A 161 -12.41 15.23 20.85
N THR A 162 -13.40 14.33 20.72
CA THR A 162 -14.22 13.81 21.83
C THR A 162 -13.78 12.43 22.33
N LEU A 163 -12.59 11.95 21.93
CA LEU A 163 -12.08 10.60 22.19
C LEU A 163 -11.93 10.29 23.69
N GLY A 164 -11.86 11.31 24.56
CA GLY A 164 -11.70 11.16 26.01
C GLY A 164 -12.81 10.35 26.68
N ALA A 165 -14.04 10.36 26.14
CA ALA A 165 -15.19 9.61 26.66
C ALA A 165 -15.14 8.09 26.36
N GLN A 166 -14.19 7.62 25.56
CA GLN A 166 -14.04 6.22 25.19
C GLN A 166 -13.11 5.45 26.14
N SER A 167 -13.27 4.11 26.20
CA SER A 167 -12.36 3.23 26.95
C SER A 167 -10.93 3.33 26.42
N ARG A 168 -9.94 2.99 27.25
CA ARG A 168 -8.50 3.04 26.86
C ARG A 168 -8.19 2.19 25.62
N GLU A 169 -8.81 1.01 25.52
CA GLU A 169 -8.64 0.11 24.38
C GLU A 169 -9.23 0.69 23.09
N ALA A 170 -10.47 1.22 23.19
CA ALA A 170 -11.14 1.86 22.06
C ALA A 170 -10.36 3.10 21.58
N ARG A 171 -9.87 3.93 22.52
CA ARG A 171 -8.99 5.09 22.18
C ARG A 171 -7.78 4.67 21.39
N GLY A 172 -7.06 3.64 21.83
CA GLY A 172 -5.87 3.15 21.15
C GLY A 172 -6.16 2.63 19.73
N ARG A 173 -7.28 1.91 19.55
CA ARG A 173 -7.71 1.39 18.26
C ARG A 173 -8.08 2.52 17.29
N ILE A 174 -8.96 3.43 17.72
CA ILE A 174 -9.43 4.56 16.90
C ILE A 174 -8.27 5.47 16.50
N ALA A 175 -7.36 5.76 17.44
CA ALA A 175 -6.20 6.60 17.16
C ALA A 175 -5.22 5.97 16.16
N ARG A 176 -5.00 4.65 16.23
CA ARG A 176 -4.15 3.93 15.27
C ARG A 176 -4.75 3.97 13.88
N GLU A 177 -6.02 3.60 13.74
CA GLU A 177 -6.75 3.66 12.48
C GLU A 177 -6.72 5.08 11.87
N THR A 178 -6.90 6.10 12.72
CA THR A 178 -6.83 7.51 12.29
C THR A 178 -5.46 7.87 11.74
N LEU A 179 -4.37 7.44 12.38
CA LEU A 179 -3.01 7.74 11.91
C LEU A 179 -2.60 6.92 10.67
N GLU A 180 -3.09 5.68 10.55
CA GLU A 180 -2.72 4.77 9.46
C GLU A 180 -3.56 4.96 8.20
N ILE A 181 -4.80 5.44 8.31
CA ILE A 181 -5.74 5.53 7.19
C ILE A 181 -6.19 6.97 6.95
N TYR A 182 -6.87 7.61 7.93
CA TYR A 182 -7.54 8.89 7.69
C TYR A 182 -6.59 10.06 7.52
N ALA A 183 -5.53 10.15 8.33
CA ALA A 183 -4.55 11.22 8.22
C ALA A 183 -3.76 11.17 6.90
N PRO A 184 -3.31 10.00 6.38
CA PRO A 184 -2.75 9.88 5.04
C PRO A 184 -3.72 10.28 3.91
N ILE A 185 -5.00 9.91 4.00
CA ILE A 185 -6.02 10.34 3.03
C ILE A 185 -6.16 11.87 3.03
N ALA A 186 -6.32 12.49 4.21
CA ALA A 186 -6.37 13.94 4.34
C ALA A 186 -5.12 14.61 3.75
N GLN A 187 -3.94 13.99 3.92
CA GLN A 187 -2.69 14.45 3.32
C GLN A 187 -2.71 14.35 1.79
N ARG A 188 -3.21 13.25 1.23
CA ARG A 188 -3.31 13.04 -0.22
C ARG A 188 -4.30 14.00 -0.87
N LEU A 189 -5.40 14.30 -0.18
CA LEU A 189 -6.38 15.31 -0.59
C LEU A 189 -5.92 16.75 -0.34
N GLY A 190 -4.73 16.97 0.23
CA GLY A 190 -4.18 18.29 0.50
C GLY A 190 -4.80 19.02 1.70
N MET A 191 -5.69 18.38 2.47
CA MET A 191 -6.41 18.95 3.61
C MET A 191 -5.50 19.06 4.85
N SER A 192 -4.53 19.99 4.78
CA SER A 192 -3.44 20.10 5.77
C SER A 192 -3.91 20.40 7.19
N LEU A 193 -4.96 21.18 7.34
CA LEU A 193 -5.55 21.50 8.66
C LEU A 193 -6.09 20.23 9.31
N VAL A 194 -6.97 19.51 8.63
CA VAL A 194 -7.59 18.26 9.10
C VAL A 194 -6.51 17.21 9.39
N LYS A 195 -5.57 17.00 8.45
CA LYS A 195 -4.44 16.08 8.62
C LYS A 195 -3.65 16.37 9.89
N SER A 196 -3.24 17.64 10.07
CA SER A 196 -2.35 18.02 11.17
C SER A 196 -3.03 17.83 12.53
N GLU A 197 -4.32 18.12 12.61
CA GLU A 197 -5.10 17.94 13.83
C GLU A 197 -5.34 16.45 14.12
N LEU A 198 -5.75 15.65 13.12
CA LEU A 198 -5.88 14.19 13.25
C LEU A 198 -4.59 13.53 13.72
N GLN A 199 -3.45 13.92 13.16
CA GLN A 199 -2.14 13.42 13.55
C GLN A 199 -1.78 13.77 14.99
N ASN A 200 -2.02 15.01 15.40
CA ASN A 200 -1.68 15.45 16.75
C ASN A 200 -2.57 14.81 17.81
N LEU A 201 -3.89 14.73 17.56
CA LEU A 201 -4.84 14.05 18.45
C LEU A 201 -4.56 12.54 18.53
N GLY A 202 -4.25 11.89 17.39
CA GLY A 202 -3.87 10.48 17.35
C GLY A 202 -2.57 10.21 18.10
N PHE A 203 -1.57 11.06 17.96
CA PHE A 203 -0.30 10.98 18.69
C PHE A 203 -0.51 11.14 20.20
N LYS A 204 -1.29 12.13 20.62
CA LYS A 204 -1.65 12.35 22.02
C LYS A 204 -2.35 11.14 22.65
N ALA A 205 -3.24 10.49 21.88
CA ALA A 205 -3.99 9.32 22.34
C ALA A 205 -3.12 8.05 22.44
N LEU A 206 -2.21 7.82 21.47
CA LEU A 206 -1.34 6.63 21.46
C LEU A 206 -0.11 6.75 22.35
N TYR A 207 0.50 7.93 22.38
CA TYR A 207 1.77 8.19 23.08
C TYR A 207 1.69 9.43 23.98
N PRO A 208 0.81 9.45 25.00
CA PRO A 208 0.51 10.63 25.80
C PRO A 208 1.76 11.21 26.48
N TRP A 209 2.66 10.34 26.97
CA TRP A 209 3.90 10.75 27.60
C TRP A 209 4.86 11.43 26.62
N ARG A 210 5.05 10.86 25.43
CA ARG A 210 5.92 11.45 24.40
C ARG A 210 5.38 12.78 23.92
N HIS A 211 4.05 12.87 23.72
CA HIS A 211 3.38 14.11 23.36
C HIS A 211 3.62 15.18 24.43
N ALA A 212 3.38 14.87 25.72
CA ALA A 212 3.55 15.81 26.82
C ALA A 212 5.00 16.30 26.97
N ILE A 213 6.00 15.41 26.80
CA ILE A 213 7.41 15.78 26.83
C ILE A 213 7.75 16.75 25.71
N ILE A 214 7.36 16.45 24.47
CA ILE A 214 7.64 17.33 23.32
C ILE A 214 6.92 18.67 23.49
N GLU A 215 5.66 18.65 23.90
CA GLU A 215 4.88 19.87 24.15
C GLU A 215 5.53 20.74 25.25
N LYS A 216 6.01 20.11 26.34
CA LYS A 216 6.77 20.80 27.39
C LYS A 216 8.04 21.43 26.84
N HIS A 217 8.81 20.71 26.01
CA HIS A 217 10.02 21.24 25.39
C HIS A 217 9.73 22.41 24.44
N ILE A 218 8.65 22.33 23.64
CA ILE A 218 8.21 23.44 22.80
C ILE A 218 7.89 24.67 23.66
N ARG A 219 7.21 24.48 24.80
CA ARG A 219 6.81 25.57 25.70
C ARG A 219 7.96 26.10 26.56
N SER A 220 8.91 25.26 26.93
CA SER A 220 10.03 25.62 27.86
C SER A 220 11.21 26.31 27.18
N GLN A 221 11.19 26.48 25.87
CA GLN A 221 12.21 27.25 25.14
C GLN A 221 11.72 28.70 24.90
N PRO A 222 11.79 29.57 25.93
CA PRO A 222 10.75 30.56 26.05
C PRO A 222 11.09 31.94 25.52
N VAL A 223 12.10 32.59 26.05
CA VAL A 223 12.28 34.04 25.88
C VAL A 223 13.12 34.35 24.64
N VAL A 224 14.27 33.69 24.51
CA VAL A 224 15.23 33.94 23.42
C VAL A 224 14.65 33.59 22.04
N ARG A 225 13.80 32.57 21.96
CA ARG A 225 13.20 32.17 20.67
C ARG A 225 12.01 33.03 20.29
N ARG A 226 11.18 33.52 21.23
CA ARG A 226 10.10 34.46 20.90
C ARG A 226 10.69 35.81 20.46
N GLU A 227 11.71 36.29 21.13
CA GLU A 227 12.43 37.49 20.75
C GLU A 227 13.10 37.34 19.38
N ALA A 228 13.77 36.20 19.15
CA ALA A 228 14.35 35.89 17.84
C ALA A 228 13.29 35.85 16.73
N MET A 229 12.12 35.22 16.98
CA MET A 229 11.02 35.19 16.02
C MET A 229 10.47 36.59 15.75
N ALA A 230 10.26 37.39 16.78
CA ALA A 230 9.82 38.78 16.64
C ALA A 230 10.83 39.63 15.88
N GLN A 231 12.13 39.47 16.14
CA GLN A 231 13.18 40.15 15.38
C GLN A 231 13.16 39.78 13.89
N VAL A 232 13.04 38.48 13.58
CA VAL A 232 12.95 38.01 12.18
C VAL A 232 11.72 38.56 11.49
N GLU A 233 10.56 38.56 12.15
CA GLU A 233 9.31 39.09 11.63
C GLU A 233 9.43 40.58 11.28
N VAL A 234 10.01 41.36 12.18
CA VAL A 234 10.24 42.80 11.97
C VAL A 234 11.24 43.05 10.83
N GLN A 235 12.37 42.35 10.80
CA GLN A 235 13.40 42.54 9.77
C GLN A 235 12.88 42.14 8.38
N LEU A 236 12.19 41.00 8.26
CA LEU A 236 11.60 40.54 7.00
C LEU A 236 10.51 41.51 6.53
N SER A 237 9.60 41.93 7.42
CA SER A 237 8.51 42.83 7.04
C SER A 237 9.05 44.20 6.61
N GLN A 238 10.05 44.76 7.33
CA GLN A 238 10.67 46.01 6.92
C GLN A 238 11.37 45.92 5.56
N ARG A 239 12.08 44.81 5.30
CA ARG A 239 12.78 44.61 4.04
C ARG A 239 11.79 44.49 2.89
N LEU A 240 10.72 43.66 3.02
CA LEU A 240 9.71 43.46 2.04
C LEU A 240 8.93 44.73 1.74
N ALA A 241 8.58 45.50 2.77
CA ALA A 241 7.93 46.81 2.63
C ALA A 241 8.80 47.81 1.87
N LYS A 242 10.13 47.84 2.16
CA LYS A 242 11.09 48.70 1.45
C LYS A 242 11.16 48.39 -0.06
N GLU A 243 10.96 47.12 -0.43
CA GLU A 243 10.94 46.69 -1.84
C GLU A 243 9.55 46.76 -2.46
N GLY A 244 8.55 47.30 -1.77
CA GLY A 244 7.18 47.45 -2.27
C GLY A 244 6.44 46.15 -2.43
N ILE A 245 6.84 45.08 -1.73
CA ILE A 245 6.17 43.79 -1.79
C ILE A 245 5.07 43.76 -0.74
N GLU A 246 3.81 43.78 -1.20
CA GLU A 246 2.66 43.53 -0.34
C GLU A 246 2.71 42.10 0.15
N HIS A 247 2.62 41.92 1.46
CA HIS A 247 2.79 40.62 2.08
C HIS A 247 1.99 40.46 3.37
N ARG A 248 1.70 39.20 3.69
CA ARG A 248 1.23 38.77 5.02
C ARG A 248 2.20 37.72 5.56
N LEU A 249 2.84 38.06 6.69
CA LEU A 249 3.79 37.17 7.35
C LEU A 249 3.11 36.51 8.56
N ILE A 250 3.15 35.18 8.63
CA ILE A 250 2.51 34.38 9.66
C ILE A 250 3.57 33.49 10.30
N SER A 251 3.76 33.59 11.60
CA SER A 251 4.63 32.67 12.35
C SER A 251 3.97 31.30 12.51
N ARG A 252 4.75 30.24 12.46
CA ARG A 252 4.29 28.86 12.57
C ARG A 252 5.18 28.04 13.47
N ILE A 253 4.55 27.23 14.31
CA ILE A 253 5.21 26.21 15.12
C ILE A 253 4.81 24.84 14.60
N LYS A 254 5.77 23.93 14.41
CA LYS A 254 5.47 22.54 13.99
C LYS A 254 4.74 21.78 15.10
N THR A 255 3.82 20.90 14.70
CA THR A 255 3.07 20.08 15.64
C THR A 255 3.98 19.06 16.34
N PRO A 256 3.67 18.68 17.59
CA PRO A 256 4.40 17.63 18.32
C PRO A 256 4.57 16.33 17.51
N TRP A 257 3.57 15.93 16.74
CA TRP A 257 3.67 14.77 15.84
C TRP A 257 4.76 14.93 14.78
N SER A 258 4.81 16.10 14.11
CA SER A 258 5.81 16.36 13.08
C SER A 258 7.23 16.35 13.62
N ILE A 259 7.42 16.87 14.84
CA ILE A 259 8.71 16.85 15.54
C ILE A 259 9.08 15.41 15.91
N TYR A 260 8.15 14.66 16.50
CA TYR A 260 8.37 13.26 16.87
C TYR A 260 8.79 12.38 15.68
N ASN A 261 8.12 12.52 14.55
CA ASN A 261 8.50 11.78 13.34
C ASN A 261 9.90 12.13 12.85
N LYS A 262 10.25 13.40 12.83
CA LYS A 262 11.63 13.81 12.47
C LYS A 262 12.68 13.24 13.41
N MET A 263 12.42 13.29 14.72
CA MET A 263 13.32 12.67 15.71
C MET A 263 13.51 11.18 15.43
N ARG A 264 12.42 10.47 15.15
CA ARG A 264 12.45 9.03 14.87
C ARG A 264 13.10 8.68 13.54
N ASP A 265 12.67 9.34 12.46
CA ASP A 265 13.04 8.98 11.09
C ASP A 265 14.47 9.43 10.75
N GLU A 266 14.95 10.52 11.37
CA GLU A 266 16.31 11.05 11.20
C GLU A 266 17.24 10.65 12.36
N ASN A 267 16.77 9.89 13.35
CA ASN A 267 17.48 9.51 14.58
C ASN A 267 18.13 10.71 15.30
N LYS A 268 17.36 11.79 15.47
CA LYS A 268 17.79 13.06 16.06
C LYS A 268 17.17 13.27 17.43
N SER A 269 17.93 13.93 18.33
CA SER A 269 17.37 14.49 19.55
C SER A 269 16.51 15.73 19.25
N PHE A 270 15.67 16.15 20.21
CA PHE A 270 14.83 17.35 20.05
C PHE A 270 15.63 18.59 19.66
N ASP A 271 16.79 18.82 20.30
CA ASP A 271 17.63 19.98 20.05
C ASP A 271 18.30 19.98 18.67
N GLN A 272 18.40 18.79 18.04
CA GLN A 272 18.91 18.63 16.69
C GLN A 272 17.84 18.82 15.61
N VAL A 273 16.54 18.91 15.98
CA VAL A 273 15.46 19.23 15.06
C VAL A 273 15.44 20.73 14.82
N MET A 274 16.11 21.12 13.74
CA MET A 274 16.43 22.52 13.45
C MET A 274 15.26 23.40 12.97
N ASP A 275 14.14 22.81 12.55
CA ASP A 275 13.04 23.51 11.88
C ASP A 275 11.71 23.46 12.66
N VAL A 276 11.81 23.60 13.99
CA VAL A 276 10.62 23.64 14.88
C VAL A 276 9.80 24.91 14.63
N PHE A 277 10.45 26.01 14.27
CA PHE A 277 9.85 27.31 14.04
C PHE A 277 10.03 27.74 12.58
N GLY A 278 9.04 28.40 12.04
CA GLY A 278 9.10 28.89 10.68
C GLY A 278 8.12 30.03 10.43
N PHE A 279 8.22 30.60 9.24
CA PHE A 279 7.35 31.65 8.76
C PHE A 279 6.66 31.22 7.46
N ARG A 280 5.44 31.68 7.33
CA ARG A 280 4.71 31.65 6.08
C ARG A 280 4.58 33.08 5.56
N LEU A 281 5.07 33.30 4.37
CA LEU A 281 5.03 34.57 3.67
C LEU A 281 4.04 34.42 2.50
N VAL A 282 2.92 35.14 2.58
CA VAL A 282 1.89 35.14 1.55
C VAL A 282 1.98 36.45 0.78
N VAL A 283 2.04 36.34 -0.55
CA VAL A 283 2.18 37.45 -1.50
C VAL A 283 1.13 37.35 -2.63
N ARG A 284 0.97 38.40 -3.45
CA ARG A 284 -0.10 38.47 -4.45
C ARG A 284 0.10 37.58 -5.69
N SER A 285 1.33 37.40 -6.15
CA SER A 285 1.59 36.73 -7.43
C SER A 285 2.81 35.84 -7.42
N VAL A 286 2.91 34.91 -8.40
CA VAL A 286 4.07 34.03 -8.56
C VAL A 286 5.38 34.83 -8.75
N PRO A 287 5.45 35.86 -9.61
CA PRO A 287 6.66 36.70 -9.69
C PRO A 287 7.04 37.32 -8.35
N SER A 288 6.04 37.77 -7.56
CA SER A 288 6.26 38.30 -6.22
C SER A 288 6.84 37.26 -5.26
N CYS A 289 6.53 35.95 -5.43
CA CYS A 289 7.13 34.88 -4.63
C CYS A 289 8.65 34.82 -4.84
N TYR A 290 9.11 34.86 -6.08
CA TYR A 290 10.55 34.81 -6.40
C TYR A 290 11.27 36.13 -6.02
N HIS A 291 10.61 37.27 -6.18
CA HIS A 291 11.13 38.55 -5.70
C HIS A 291 11.30 38.54 -4.16
N ALA A 292 10.27 38.08 -3.45
CA ALA A 292 10.32 37.94 -2.00
C ALA A 292 11.40 36.95 -1.55
N LEU A 293 11.65 35.85 -2.28
CA LEU A 293 12.74 34.92 -2.01
C LEU A 293 14.11 35.63 -2.03
N GLY A 294 14.35 36.47 -3.05
CA GLY A 294 15.56 37.28 -3.16
C GLY A 294 15.75 38.20 -1.97
N SER A 295 14.67 38.90 -1.56
CA SER A 295 14.65 39.81 -0.40
C SER A 295 14.94 39.06 0.92
N VAL A 296 14.34 37.87 1.08
CA VAL A 296 14.53 36.99 2.24
C VAL A 296 15.98 36.50 2.31
N HIS A 297 16.58 36.05 1.20
CA HIS A 297 17.99 35.61 1.13
C HIS A 297 18.99 36.74 1.29
N ALA A 298 18.63 37.97 0.90
CA ALA A 298 19.44 39.16 1.13
C ALA A 298 19.46 39.54 2.61
N THR A 299 18.37 39.28 3.35
CA THR A 299 18.27 39.60 4.80
C THR A 299 18.90 38.51 5.65
N PHE A 300 18.61 37.24 5.36
CA PHE A 300 19.16 36.09 6.08
C PHE A 300 19.81 35.11 5.11
N LYS A 301 20.97 34.60 5.44
CA LYS A 301 21.70 33.66 4.58
C LYS A 301 21.02 32.31 4.56
N PRO A 302 20.76 31.72 3.35
CA PRO A 302 20.19 30.39 3.25
C PRO A 302 21.17 29.29 3.64
N LEU A 303 20.63 28.19 4.20
CA LEU A 303 21.37 26.94 4.38
C LEU A 303 21.47 26.23 3.04
N ASP A 304 22.68 25.81 2.67
CA ASP A 304 22.93 25.09 1.43
C ASP A 304 22.16 23.77 1.38
N GLY A 305 21.69 23.40 0.18
CA GLY A 305 20.91 22.18 -0.07
C GLY A 305 19.51 22.15 0.58
N ARG A 306 19.04 23.22 1.21
CA ARG A 306 17.74 23.28 1.91
C ARG A 306 16.68 24.11 1.18
N PHE A 307 16.95 24.55 -0.01
CA PHE A 307 15.96 25.19 -0.89
C PHE A 307 15.14 24.14 -1.66
N ARG A 308 13.84 24.37 -1.78
CA ARG A 308 12.91 23.55 -2.59
C ARG A 308 11.91 24.46 -3.28
N ASP A 309 11.79 24.29 -4.59
CA ASP A 309 10.82 25.00 -5.43
C ASP A 309 9.66 24.07 -5.77
N PHE A 310 8.59 24.17 -4.99
CA PHE A 310 7.33 23.48 -5.25
C PHE A 310 6.34 24.33 -6.07
N ILE A 311 6.72 25.54 -6.53
CA ILE A 311 5.95 26.30 -7.50
C ILE A 311 6.23 25.77 -8.89
N ALA A 312 7.52 25.63 -9.23
CA ALA A 312 7.95 25.06 -10.51
C ALA A 312 7.63 23.55 -10.63
N ILE A 313 7.75 22.80 -9.53
CA ILE A 313 7.46 21.35 -9.47
C ILE A 313 6.46 21.09 -8.34
N PRO A 314 5.13 21.25 -8.60
CA PRO A 314 4.11 21.03 -7.58
C PRO A 314 4.10 19.58 -7.07
N LYS A 315 3.74 19.40 -5.79
CA LYS A 315 3.53 18.05 -5.25
C LYS A 315 2.30 17.38 -5.87
N ALA A 316 2.22 16.04 -5.79
CA ALA A 316 1.11 15.27 -6.34
C ALA A 316 -0.28 15.72 -5.85
N ASN A 317 -0.38 16.21 -4.61
CA ASN A 317 -1.61 16.78 -4.04
C ASN A 317 -1.88 18.25 -4.43
N GLY A 318 -1.10 18.82 -5.35
CA GLY A 318 -1.24 20.21 -5.81
C GLY A 318 -0.63 21.26 -4.89
N TYR A 319 0.09 20.87 -3.85
CA TYR A 319 0.77 21.83 -2.99
C TYR A 319 1.87 22.58 -3.73
N GLN A 320 1.84 23.91 -3.65
CA GLN A 320 2.82 24.82 -4.24
C GLN A 320 3.35 25.79 -3.17
N SER A 321 4.66 25.99 -3.12
CA SER A 321 5.33 26.98 -2.25
C SER A 321 6.83 26.97 -2.54
N LEU A 322 7.53 28.06 -2.34
CA LEU A 322 8.99 28.05 -2.19
C LEU A 322 9.30 27.74 -0.73
N HIS A 323 10.22 26.83 -0.49
CA HIS A 323 10.72 26.51 0.84
C HIS A 323 12.21 26.84 0.94
N THR A 324 12.58 27.59 1.92
CA THR A 324 13.99 27.87 2.21
C THR A 324 14.23 27.81 3.71
N VAL A 325 15.42 27.35 4.11
CA VAL A 325 15.85 27.37 5.50
C VAL A 325 17.02 28.35 5.62
N LEU A 326 16.91 29.23 6.57
CA LEU A 326 17.82 30.37 6.77
C LEU A 326 18.56 30.26 8.09
N PHE A 327 19.73 30.86 8.19
CA PHE A 327 20.38 31.14 9.46
C PHE A 327 19.71 32.35 10.13
N GLY A 328 18.90 32.07 11.14
CA GLY A 328 18.26 33.11 11.95
C GLY A 328 19.16 33.66 13.06
N PRO A 329 18.62 34.55 13.88
CA PRO A 329 19.33 35.08 15.06
C PRO A 329 19.80 33.94 15.97
N TYR A 330 20.96 34.15 16.59
CA TYR A 330 21.60 33.17 17.48
C TYR A 330 21.96 31.84 16.82
N GLY A 331 22.10 31.81 15.47
CA GLY A 331 22.44 30.60 14.73
C GLY A 331 21.30 29.55 14.62
N SER A 332 20.09 29.89 15.05
CA SER A 332 18.93 28.98 14.96
C SER A 332 18.39 28.95 13.54
N PRO A 333 18.26 27.78 12.93
CA PRO A 333 17.65 27.65 11.58
C PRO A 333 16.17 28.01 11.60
N ILE A 334 15.72 28.73 10.58
CA ILE A 334 14.33 29.16 10.40
C ILE A 334 13.86 28.74 9.01
N GLU A 335 12.75 28.03 8.95
CA GLU A 335 12.10 27.68 7.69
C GLU A 335 11.18 28.84 7.24
N VAL A 336 11.30 29.28 5.97
CA VAL A 336 10.39 30.23 5.36
C VAL A 336 9.71 29.59 4.17
N GLN A 337 8.36 29.64 4.17
CA GLN A 337 7.50 29.17 3.10
C GLN A 337 6.89 30.38 2.41
N ILE A 338 7.12 30.51 1.09
CA ILE A 338 6.64 31.67 0.30
C ILE A 338 5.64 31.17 -0.73
N ARG A 339 4.46 31.76 -0.79
CA ARG A 339 3.38 31.35 -1.68
C ARG A 339 2.37 32.47 -1.95
N THR A 340 1.53 32.32 -2.96
CA THR A 340 0.42 33.24 -3.21
C THR A 340 -0.75 32.98 -2.28
N GLU A 341 -1.76 33.87 -2.26
CA GLU A 341 -3.01 33.65 -1.51
C GLU A 341 -3.77 32.40 -2.01
N GLU A 342 -3.81 32.18 -3.32
CA GLU A 342 -4.40 30.99 -3.91
C GLU A 342 -3.67 29.71 -3.48
N MET A 343 -2.33 29.71 -3.55
CA MET A 343 -1.52 28.58 -3.08
C MET A 343 -1.66 28.34 -1.58
N ASP A 344 -1.86 29.40 -0.79
CA ASP A 344 -2.12 29.31 0.65
C ASP A 344 -3.45 28.60 0.93
N LEU A 345 -4.49 29.00 0.20
CA LEU A 345 -5.82 28.37 0.30
C LEU A 345 -5.78 26.86 -0.06
N ILE A 346 -5.16 26.55 -1.20
CA ILE A 346 -5.00 25.14 -1.65
C ILE A 346 -4.15 24.35 -0.65
N ALA A 347 -3.08 24.93 -0.11
CA ALA A 347 -2.21 24.27 0.85
C ALA A 347 -2.88 23.98 2.21
N GLU A 348 -3.86 24.80 2.63
CA GLU A 348 -4.60 24.64 3.88
C GLU A 348 -5.83 23.74 3.72
N ARG A 349 -6.66 23.98 2.70
CA ARG A 349 -7.95 23.33 2.49
C ARG A 349 -7.90 22.16 1.48
N GLY A 350 -6.84 22.10 0.66
CA GLY A 350 -6.69 21.05 -0.36
C GLY A 350 -7.83 21.05 -1.36
N VAL A 351 -8.41 19.89 -1.59
CA VAL A 351 -9.53 19.70 -2.53
C VAL A 351 -10.73 20.57 -2.14
N ALA A 352 -10.96 20.85 -0.85
CA ALA A 352 -12.07 21.69 -0.36
C ALA A 352 -11.96 23.15 -0.84
N ALA A 353 -10.79 23.66 -1.18
CA ALA A 353 -10.61 25.01 -1.69
C ALA A 353 -11.41 25.31 -2.96
N HIS A 354 -11.70 24.29 -3.76
CA HIS A 354 -12.43 24.43 -5.01
C HIS A 354 -13.90 24.83 -4.83
N TRP A 355 -14.53 24.43 -3.72
CA TRP A 355 -15.94 24.83 -3.43
C TRP A 355 -16.06 26.26 -2.94
N THR A 356 -14.99 26.82 -2.37
CA THR A 356 -14.99 28.21 -1.86
C THR A 356 -14.85 29.24 -2.99
N TYR A 357 -14.10 28.89 -4.04
CA TYR A 357 -13.89 29.78 -5.20
C TYR A 357 -14.31 29.04 -6.47
N LYS A 358 -15.35 29.51 -7.15
CA LYS A 358 -15.65 29.16 -8.56
C LYS A 358 -14.57 29.80 -9.44
N PHE A 359 -13.36 29.21 -9.45
CA PHE A 359 -12.38 29.54 -10.49
C PHE A 359 -12.97 29.07 -11.82
N GLY A 360 -13.29 30.04 -12.71
CA GLY A 360 -13.86 29.75 -14.01
C GLY A 360 -12.94 28.89 -14.86
N GLY A 361 -13.40 27.70 -15.17
CA GLY A 361 -12.78 26.74 -16.08
C GLY A 361 -12.30 25.46 -15.46
N ASP A 362 -12.68 24.34 -16.06
CA ASP A 362 -12.13 23.00 -15.80
C ASP A 362 -10.66 22.96 -16.23
N SER A 363 -9.77 23.45 -15.36
CA SER A 363 -8.34 23.26 -15.58
C SER A 363 -7.99 21.79 -15.29
N PRO A 364 -7.39 21.05 -16.24
CA PRO A 364 -6.99 19.65 -16.04
C PRO A 364 -5.97 19.46 -14.90
N ASN A 365 -5.42 20.56 -14.38
CA ASN A 365 -4.47 20.60 -13.28
C ASN A 365 -5.10 20.99 -11.91
N SER A 366 -6.42 21.05 -11.80
CA SER A 366 -7.08 21.36 -10.52
C SER A 366 -6.77 20.29 -9.45
N ALA A 367 -6.78 20.68 -8.17
CA ALA A 367 -6.59 19.74 -7.06
C ALA A 367 -7.65 18.62 -7.06
N GLN A 368 -8.86 18.94 -7.50
CA GLN A 368 -9.97 18.00 -7.65
C GLN A 368 -9.71 16.97 -8.75
N SER A 369 -9.26 17.40 -9.94
CA SER A 369 -8.93 16.50 -11.05
C SER A 369 -7.82 15.53 -10.66
N ARG A 370 -6.79 15.99 -9.94
CA ARG A 370 -5.70 15.12 -9.42
C ARG A 370 -6.20 14.13 -8.37
N ALA A 371 -7.07 14.56 -7.46
CA ALA A 371 -7.67 13.67 -6.46
C ALA A 371 -8.54 12.60 -7.13
N HIS A 372 -9.34 12.98 -8.12
CA HIS A 372 -10.17 12.04 -8.87
C HIS A 372 -9.31 11.04 -9.67
N ALA A 373 -8.29 11.51 -10.37
CA ALA A 373 -7.36 10.64 -11.11
C ALA A 373 -6.67 9.61 -10.18
N TRP A 374 -6.23 10.03 -9.00
CA TRP A 374 -5.67 9.15 -7.99
C TRP A 374 -6.66 8.08 -7.50
N ILE A 375 -7.93 8.45 -7.28
CA ILE A 375 -8.96 7.49 -6.85
C ILE A 375 -9.22 6.45 -7.93
N VAL A 376 -9.29 6.87 -9.20
CA VAL A 376 -9.44 5.96 -10.35
C VAL A 376 -8.27 4.98 -10.40
N GLU A 377 -7.04 5.45 -10.27
CA GLU A 377 -5.84 4.61 -10.23
C GLU A 377 -5.88 3.58 -9.08
N LEU A 378 -6.34 3.99 -7.89
CA LEU A 378 -6.53 3.06 -6.76
C LEU A 378 -7.60 2.00 -7.03
N ILE A 379 -8.70 2.36 -7.70
CA ILE A 379 -9.76 1.40 -8.07
C ILE A 379 -9.25 0.40 -9.09
N ASP A 380 -8.46 0.84 -10.07
CA ASP A 380 -7.85 -0.05 -11.06
C ASP A 380 -6.81 -0.97 -10.40
N SER A 381 -6.03 -0.47 -9.46
CA SER A 381 -5.13 -1.29 -8.63
C SER A 381 -5.89 -2.33 -7.79
N GLN A 382 -7.09 -1.97 -7.30
CA GLN A 382 -7.96 -2.89 -6.56
C GLN A 382 -8.47 -4.03 -7.41
N ARG A 383 -8.86 -3.75 -8.67
CA ARG A 383 -9.32 -4.79 -9.60
C ARG A 383 -8.22 -5.79 -9.95
N ALA A 384 -6.97 -5.34 -9.92
CA ALA A 384 -5.79 -6.15 -10.19
C ALA A 384 -5.26 -6.91 -8.96
N ALA A 385 -5.68 -6.55 -7.73
CA ALA A 385 -5.25 -7.20 -6.49
C ALA A 385 -5.94 -8.55 -6.29
N GLY A 386 -5.19 -9.57 -5.88
CA GLY A 386 -5.69 -10.93 -5.66
C GLY A 386 -6.45 -11.12 -4.34
N SER A 387 -6.27 -10.20 -3.36
CA SER A 387 -6.94 -10.23 -2.05
C SER A 387 -7.13 -8.84 -1.46
N SER A 388 -8.08 -8.71 -0.52
CA SER A 388 -8.34 -7.44 0.18
C SER A 388 -7.15 -6.97 1.03
N LEU A 389 -6.36 -7.90 1.59
CA LEU A 389 -5.15 -7.58 2.36
C LEU A 389 -4.04 -7.04 1.46
N GLU A 390 -3.81 -7.66 0.31
CA GLU A 390 -2.85 -7.18 -0.69
C GLU A 390 -3.20 -5.78 -1.17
N PHE A 391 -4.48 -5.54 -1.42
CA PHE A 391 -4.98 -4.21 -1.78
C PHE A 391 -4.66 -3.17 -0.70
N LEU A 392 -4.92 -3.48 0.58
CA LEU A 392 -4.64 -2.57 1.70
C LEU A 392 -3.14 -2.23 1.80
N ASP A 393 -2.26 -3.20 1.59
CA ASP A 393 -0.81 -2.98 1.61
C ASP A 393 -0.35 -2.12 0.43
N ASN A 394 -0.90 -2.32 -0.76
CA ASN A 394 -0.64 -1.49 -1.92
C ASN A 394 -1.09 -0.04 -1.68
N VAL A 395 -2.29 0.14 -1.14
CA VAL A 395 -2.82 1.45 -0.80
C VAL A 395 -1.98 2.19 0.23
N LYS A 396 -1.49 1.51 1.28
CA LYS A 396 -0.61 2.13 2.27
C LYS A 396 0.63 2.75 1.62
N VAL A 397 1.20 2.10 0.62
CA VAL A 397 2.35 2.63 -0.14
C VAL A 397 1.97 3.87 -0.94
N ASP A 398 0.82 3.85 -1.61
CA ASP A 398 0.36 4.94 -2.48
C ASP A 398 -0.18 6.16 -1.69
N LEU A 399 -0.53 5.98 -0.42
CA LEU A 399 -0.96 7.07 0.47
C LEU A 399 0.17 7.99 0.93
N PHE A 400 1.47 7.58 0.82
CA PHE A 400 2.59 8.40 1.24
C PHE A 400 3.05 9.33 0.10
N PRO A 401 2.95 10.66 0.24
CA PRO A 401 3.14 11.62 -0.84
C PRO A 401 4.59 12.06 -1.08
N ASP A 402 5.57 11.46 -0.41
CA ASP A 402 6.97 11.78 -0.66
C ASP A 402 7.42 11.14 -1.98
N GLU A 403 7.63 11.96 -3.01
CA GLU A 403 7.99 11.56 -4.37
C GLU A 403 9.43 11.92 -4.71
N VAL A 404 10.02 11.11 -5.58
CA VAL A 404 11.26 11.40 -6.28
C VAL A 404 10.98 11.64 -7.76
N TYR A 405 11.57 12.68 -8.32
CA TYR A 405 11.42 13.07 -9.72
C TYR A 405 12.64 12.61 -10.50
N LEU A 406 12.40 11.75 -11.48
CA LEU A 406 13.44 11.05 -12.23
C LEU A 406 13.30 11.35 -13.73
N PHE A 407 14.40 11.34 -14.43
CA PHE A 407 14.44 11.62 -15.85
C PHE A 407 14.62 10.33 -16.66
N THR A 408 13.83 10.18 -17.72
CA THR A 408 14.16 9.19 -18.76
C THR A 408 15.30 9.73 -19.65
N PRO A 409 15.99 8.89 -20.43
CA PRO A 409 17.01 9.33 -21.38
C PRO A 409 16.49 10.33 -22.43
N LYS A 410 15.16 10.32 -22.67
CA LYS A 410 14.47 11.26 -23.58
C LYS A 410 14.04 12.56 -22.90
N GLY A 411 14.43 12.79 -21.64
CA GLY A 411 14.09 13.99 -20.87
C GLY A 411 12.68 14.02 -20.27
N LYS A 412 11.87 12.94 -20.39
CA LYS A 412 10.58 12.88 -19.73
C LYS A 412 10.77 12.71 -18.22
N ILE A 413 10.03 13.50 -17.43
CA ILE A 413 10.03 13.42 -15.97
C ILE A 413 8.99 12.37 -15.52
N LEU A 414 9.39 11.48 -14.61
CA LEU A 414 8.52 10.53 -13.93
C LEU A 414 8.62 10.76 -12.43
N ALA A 415 7.46 10.87 -11.77
CA ALA A 415 7.36 10.92 -10.32
C ALA A 415 7.12 9.51 -9.77
N LEU A 416 7.90 9.11 -8.77
CA LEU A 416 7.76 7.83 -8.08
C LEU A 416 7.78 8.05 -6.57
N PRO A 417 7.18 7.15 -5.77
CA PRO A 417 7.29 7.19 -4.32
C PRO A 417 8.74 7.20 -3.85
N ARG A 418 9.01 7.87 -2.74
CA ARG A 418 10.35 7.86 -2.12
C ARG A 418 10.80 6.42 -1.81
N ASN A 419 12.08 6.15 -1.96
CA ASN A 419 12.72 4.83 -1.87
C ASN A 419 12.40 3.87 -3.02
N SER A 420 11.71 4.32 -4.08
CA SER A 420 11.54 3.52 -5.28
C SER A 420 12.88 3.11 -5.88
N THR A 421 12.91 1.93 -6.44
CA THR A 421 14.10 1.33 -7.05
C THR A 421 14.13 1.54 -8.56
N ALA A 422 15.24 1.22 -9.20
CA ALA A 422 15.36 1.25 -10.66
C ALA A 422 14.35 0.28 -11.33
N LEU A 423 13.96 -0.80 -10.65
CA LEU A 423 12.92 -1.71 -11.14
C LEU A 423 11.52 -1.06 -11.07
N ASP A 424 11.21 -0.32 -10.01
CA ASP A 424 9.96 0.47 -9.94
C ASP A 424 9.87 1.47 -11.09
N PHE A 425 10.99 2.11 -11.42
CA PHE A 425 11.08 3.02 -12.57
C PHE A 425 10.82 2.28 -13.89
N ALA A 426 11.36 1.07 -14.07
CA ALA A 426 11.13 0.26 -15.26
C ALA A 426 9.63 -0.01 -15.47
N TYR A 427 8.91 -0.43 -14.42
CA TYR A 427 7.46 -0.65 -14.47
C TYR A 427 6.66 0.64 -14.61
N ALA A 428 7.15 1.76 -14.11
CA ALA A 428 6.52 3.06 -14.30
C ALA A 428 6.57 3.50 -15.77
N VAL A 429 7.67 3.20 -16.49
CA VAL A 429 7.81 3.46 -17.93
C VAL A 429 6.82 2.59 -18.71
N HIS A 430 6.92 1.28 -18.60
CA HIS A 430 6.02 0.31 -19.22
C HIS A 430 6.15 -1.06 -18.55
N THR A 431 5.05 -1.83 -18.49
CA THR A 431 5.04 -3.17 -17.89
C THR A 431 6.04 -4.11 -18.57
N ASP A 432 6.13 -4.09 -19.92
CA ASP A 432 7.06 -4.94 -20.66
C ASP A 432 8.52 -4.56 -20.41
N VAL A 433 8.82 -3.27 -20.24
CA VAL A 433 10.17 -2.81 -19.86
C VAL A 433 10.54 -3.35 -18.49
N GLY A 434 9.59 -3.34 -17.55
CA GLY A 434 9.75 -3.93 -16.21
C GLY A 434 9.97 -5.44 -16.27
N ASN A 435 9.14 -6.17 -17.02
CA ASN A 435 9.23 -7.63 -17.14
C ASN A 435 10.54 -8.10 -17.77
N MET A 436 11.07 -7.34 -18.73
CA MET A 436 12.31 -7.66 -19.44
C MET A 436 13.55 -6.99 -18.83
N ALA A 437 13.47 -6.34 -17.67
CA ALA A 437 14.58 -5.62 -17.08
C ALA A 437 15.68 -6.58 -16.56
N VAL A 438 16.93 -6.27 -16.92
CA VAL A 438 18.12 -7.03 -16.47
C VAL A 438 19.00 -6.20 -15.57
N ALA A 439 19.23 -4.94 -15.93
CA ALA A 439 20.05 -4.00 -15.20
C ALA A 439 19.56 -2.57 -15.46
N SER A 440 20.10 -1.60 -14.76
CA SER A 440 19.81 -0.19 -14.99
C SER A 440 21.10 0.63 -15.05
N ARG A 441 21.01 1.77 -15.73
CA ARG A 441 22.09 2.76 -15.77
C ARG A 441 21.54 4.06 -15.17
N VAL A 442 22.11 4.47 -14.03
CA VAL A 442 21.72 5.69 -13.32
C VAL A 442 22.87 6.70 -13.47
N ASP A 443 22.57 7.88 -14.01
CA ASP A 443 23.56 8.92 -14.31
C ASP A 443 24.77 8.34 -15.08
N LYS A 444 24.48 7.51 -16.11
CA LYS A 444 25.43 6.81 -16.96
C LYS A 444 26.25 5.70 -16.27
N LYS A 445 26.03 5.40 -14.98
CA LYS A 445 26.70 4.32 -14.25
C LYS A 445 25.79 3.08 -14.19
N LEU A 446 26.32 1.92 -14.50
CA LEU A 446 25.61 0.64 -14.39
C LEU A 446 25.35 0.31 -12.91
N VAL A 447 24.10 0.05 -12.57
CA VAL A 447 23.68 -0.27 -11.19
C VAL A 447 22.65 -1.40 -11.19
N PRO A 448 22.55 -2.17 -10.08
CA PRO A 448 21.53 -3.20 -9.92
C PRO A 448 20.11 -2.63 -9.93
N LEU A 449 19.12 -3.44 -10.34
CA LEU A 449 17.70 -3.06 -10.35
C LEU A 449 17.15 -2.67 -8.96
N ARG A 450 17.74 -3.20 -7.87
CA ARG A 450 17.39 -2.86 -6.48
C ARG A 450 17.91 -1.51 -5.98
N THR A 451 18.67 -0.78 -6.80
CA THR A 451 19.22 0.52 -6.42
C THR A 451 18.11 1.53 -6.19
N LYS A 452 18.09 2.12 -5.00
CA LYS A 452 17.14 3.19 -4.65
C LYS A 452 17.50 4.47 -5.39
N LEU A 453 16.48 5.13 -5.92
CA LEU A 453 16.63 6.33 -6.73
C LEU A 453 16.40 7.60 -5.90
N VAL A 454 17.05 8.69 -6.30
CA VAL A 454 16.89 10.02 -5.71
C VAL A 454 16.52 11.04 -6.79
N SER A 455 15.82 12.10 -6.40
CA SER A 455 15.37 13.14 -7.34
C SER A 455 16.55 13.74 -8.14
N GLY A 456 16.29 13.99 -9.41
CA GLY A 456 17.26 14.58 -10.35
C GLY A 456 18.05 13.57 -11.15
N GLN A 457 17.98 12.27 -10.84
CA GLN A 457 18.73 11.25 -11.54
C GLN A 457 18.12 10.90 -12.91
N SER A 458 18.98 10.64 -13.88
CA SER A 458 18.61 10.10 -15.19
C SER A 458 18.74 8.57 -15.16
N VAL A 459 17.64 7.88 -15.50
CA VAL A 459 17.54 6.42 -15.37
C VAL A 459 17.26 5.77 -16.73
N GLU A 460 18.13 4.87 -17.15
CA GLU A 460 18.00 4.04 -18.35
C GLU A 460 17.88 2.57 -17.93
N ILE A 461 16.89 1.86 -18.46
CA ILE A 461 16.68 0.42 -18.17
C ILE A 461 17.26 -0.41 -19.31
N ILE A 462 18.08 -1.39 -18.94
CA ILE A 462 18.64 -2.37 -19.86
C ILE A 462 17.73 -3.59 -19.84
N THR A 463 17.22 -3.97 -21.01
CA THR A 463 16.27 -5.07 -21.17
C THR A 463 16.87 -6.21 -22.01
N ALA A 464 16.42 -7.44 -21.74
CA ALA A 464 16.71 -8.61 -22.57
C ALA A 464 15.41 -9.39 -22.85
N ARG A 465 15.22 -9.86 -24.08
CA ARG A 465 14.00 -10.60 -24.49
C ARG A 465 13.77 -11.90 -23.72
N SER A 466 14.85 -12.52 -23.24
CA SER A 466 14.80 -13.76 -22.45
C SER A 466 14.63 -13.53 -20.95
N ALA A 467 14.61 -12.28 -20.48
CA ALA A 467 14.45 -11.99 -19.06
C ALA A 467 13.00 -12.16 -18.66
N THR A 468 12.79 -12.70 -17.46
CA THR A 468 11.48 -12.85 -16.82
C THR A 468 11.55 -12.35 -15.39
N PRO A 469 10.41 -11.86 -14.83
CA PRO A 469 10.34 -11.45 -13.45
C PRO A 469 10.73 -12.58 -12.48
N LYS A 470 11.41 -12.20 -11.40
CA LYS A 470 11.87 -13.12 -10.34
C LYS A 470 11.06 -12.88 -9.07
N PRO A 471 10.68 -13.93 -8.30
CA PRO A 471 9.95 -13.77 -7.03
C PRO A 471 10.67 -12.82 -6.04
N GLN A 472 11.98 -12.85 -5.99
CA GLN A 472 12.83 -11.98 -5.16
C GLN A 472 12.65 -10.47 -5.44
N TRP A 473 12.12 -10.10 -6.61
CA TRP A 473 11.86 -8.71 -6.95
C TRP A 473 10.80 -8.08 -6.06
N LEU A 474 9.86 -8.89 -5.56
CA LEU A 474 8.81 -8.45 -4.63
C LEU A 474 9.35 -7.95 -3.27
N GLU A 475 10.58 -8.35 -2.89
CA GLU A 475 11.18 -7.98 -1.61
C GLU A 475 11.66 -6.52 -1.59
N PHE A 476 12.04 -5.96 -2.75
CA PHE A 476 12.64 -4.63 -2.81
C PHE A 476 11.85 -3.60 -3.63
N VAL A 477 10.87 -4.00 -4.44
CA VAL A 477 10.01 -3.04 -5.14
C VAL A 477 9.05 -2.35 -4.17
N VAL A 478 8.82 -1.07 -4.40
CA VAL A 478 8.01 -0.21 -3.55
C VAL A 478 6.63 0.05 -4.15
N THR A 479 6.56 0.28 -5.48
CA THR A 479 5.32 0.70 -6.13
C THR A 479 4.29 -0.44 -6.24
N SER A 480 3.02 -0.11 -6.03
CA SER A 480 1.88 -1.03 -6.24
C SER A 480 1.84 -1.55 -7.67
N LYS A 481 2.10 -0.69 -8.68
CA LYS A 481 2.15 -1.06 -10.09
C LYS A 481 3.19 -2.15 -10.36
N ALA A 482 4.42 -2.00 -9.85
CA ALA A 482 5.46 -3.01 -10.02
C ALA A 482 5.08 -4.33 -9.33
N ARG A 483 4.62 -4.28 -8.09
CA ARG A 483 4.19 -5.48 -7.34
C ARG A 483 3.09 -6.23 -8.03
N THR A 484 2.03 -5.54 -8.47
CA THR A 484 0.90 -6.15 -9.17
C THR A 484 1.33 -6.76 -10.51
N ALA A 485 2.14 -6.04 -11.30
CA ALA A 485 2.64 -6.54 -12.59
C ALA A 485 3.54 -7.77 -12.42
N ILE A 486 4.46 -7.75 -11.43
CA ILE A 486 5.33 -8.90 -11.14
C ILE A 486 4.51 -10.11 -10.72
N ARG A 487 3.55 -9.95 -9.78
CA ARG A 487 2.70 -11.06 -9.32
C ARG A 487 1.83 -11.64 -10.44
N HIS A 488 1.26 -10.77 -11.26
CA HIS A 488 0.46 -11.20 -12.42
C HIS A 488 1.31 -12.04 -13.38
N GLN A 489 2.51 -11.58 -13.72
CA GLN A 489 3.41 -12.29 -14.62
C GLN A 489 3.89 -13.62 -14.03
N LEU A 490 4.24 -13.65 -12.72
CA LEU A 490 4.62 -14.88 -12.04
C LEU A 490 3.47 -15.89 -12.01
N LYS A 491 2.24 -15.44 -11.71
CA LYS A 491 1.06 -16.29 -11.73
C LYS A 491 0.75 -16.84 -13.13
N GLN A 492 0.96 -16.06 -14.17
CA GLN A 492 0.78 -16.50 -15.55
C GLN A 492 1.82 -17.57 -15.92
N LEU A 493 3.09 -17.37 -15.56
CA LEU A 493 4.16 -18.37 -15.78
C LEU A 493 3.86 -19.67 -15.01
N GLU A 494 3.44 -19.57 -13.74
CA GLU A 494 3.03 -20.73 -12.94
C GLU A 494 1.85 -21.47 -13.57
N HIS A 495 0.89 -20.76 -14.15
CA HIS A 495 -0.25 -21.36 -14.82
C HIS A 495 0.15 -22.07 -16.13
N GLU A 496 1.01 -21.48 -16.93
CA GLU A 496 1.52 -22.09 -18.16
C GLU A 496 2.34 -23.36 -17.86
N ASP A 497 3.21 -23.29 -16.84
CA ASP A 497 3.98 -24.46 -16.37
C ASP A 497 3.04 -25.58 -15.84
N ALA A 498 1.98 -25.18 -15.10
CA ALA A 498 0.96 -26.10 -14.61
C ALA A 498 0.21 -26.79 -15.75
N VAL A 499 -0.21 -26.05 -16.76
CA VAL A 499 -0.90 -26.61 -17.93
C VAL A 499 -0.01 -27.60 -18.68
N GLN A 500 1.27 -27.27 -18.93
CA GLN A 500 2.22 -28.15 -19.60
C GLN A 500 2.50 -29.43 -18.80
N LEU A 501 2.65 -29.32 -17.48
CA LEU A 501 2.86 -30.49 -16.62
C LEU A 501 1.58 -31.34 -16.56
N GLY A 502 0.42 -30.71 -16.39
CA GLY A 502 -0.88 -31.40 -16.38
C GLY A 502 -1.15 -32.16 -17.67
N HIS A 503 -0.78 -31.57 -18.81
CA HIS A 503 -0.85 -32.26 -20.11
C HIS A 503 -0.01 -33.53 -20.11
N ARG A 504 1.26 -33.47 -19.73
CA ARG A 504 2.15 -34.65 -19.64
C ARG A 504 1.60 -35.71 -18.66
N MET A 505 1.06 -35.28 -17.52
CA MET A 505 0.52 -36.20 -16.50
C MET A 505 -0.78 -36.90 -16.99
N LEU A 506 -1.68 -36.15 -17.62
CA LEU A 506 -2.97 -36.67 -18.12
C LEU A 506 -2.78 -37.54 -19.36
N ASP A 507 -1.95 -37.12 -20.32
CA ASP A 507 -1.61 -37.93 -21.50
C ASP A 507 -1.05 -39.29 -21.11
N ARG A 508 -0.11 -39.29 -20.18
CA ARG A 508 0.47 -40.52 -19.66
C ARG A 508 -0.55 -41.43 -18.98
N ALA A 509 -1.48 -40.82 -18.21
CA ALA A 509 -2.58 -41.62 -17.64
C ALA A 509 -3.53 -42.20 -18.68
N LEU A 510 -3.73 -41.48 -19.80
CA LEU A 510 -4.49 -41.93 -20.95
C LEU A 510 -3.72 -42.98 -21.76
N GLU A 511 -2.40 -42.84 -21.96
CA GLU A 511 -1.54 -43.83 -22.62
C GLU A 511 -1.57 -45.19 -21.90
N ALA A 512 -1.62 -45.18 -20.56
CA ALA A 512 -1.85 -46.38 -19.76
C ALA A 512 -3.22 -47.09 -20.04
N MET A 513 -4.11 -46.39 -20.74
CA MET A 513 -5.44 -46.86 -21.19
C MET A 513 -5.53 -46.96 -22.72
N ASP A 514 -4.40 -47.03 -23.42
CA ASP A 514 -4.29 -47.08 -24.87
C ASP A 514 -4.92 -45.89 -25.61
N SER A 515 -4.96 -44.71 -24.99
CA SER A 515 -5.54 -43.47 -25.54
C SER A 515 -4.57 -42.27 -25.37
N SER A 516 -4.95 -41.11 -25.89
CA SER A 516 -4.27 -39.83 -25.70
C SER A 516 -5.27 -38.68 -25.81
N LEU A 517 -4.91 -37.49 -25.30
CA LEU A 517 -5.77 -36.30 -25.42
C LEU A 517 -6.11 -35.96 -26.88
N GLU A 518 -5.17 -36.18 -27.81
CA GLU A 518 -5.38 -35.93 -29.24
C GLU A 518 -6.35 -36.92 -29.89
N ARG A 519 -6.44 -38.14 -29.37
CA ARG A 519 -7.36 -39.19 -29.87
C ARG A 519 -8.78 -39.08 -29.34
N LEU A 520 -8.99 -38.25 -28.29
CA LEU A 520 -10.33 -38.03 -27.75
C LEU A 520 -11.16 -37.15 -28.71
N PRO A 521 -12.40 -37.55 -29.04
CA PRO A 521 -13.29 -36.76 -29.88
C PRO A 521 -13.58 -35.40 -29.23
N LYS A 522 -13.31 -34.30 -29.94
CA LYS A 522 -13.49 -32.93 -29.41
C LYS A 522 -14.85 -32.67 -28.78
N GLY A 523 -15.94 -33.09 -29.43
CA GLY A 523 -17.29 -32.89 -28.90
C GLY A 523 -17.58 -33.63 -27.58
N ARG A 524 -16.84 -34.70 -27.28
CA ARG A 524 -16.94 -35.42 -25.99
C ARG A 524 -16.10 -34.77 -24.91
N LEU A 525 -14.93 -34.29 -25.28
CA LEU A 525 -14.10 -33.48 -24.38
C LEU A 525 -14.83 -32.22 -23.92
N ASP A 526 -15.44 -31.49 -24.86
CA ASP A 526 -16.24 -30.30 -24.56
C ASP A 526 -17.44 -30.62 -23.66
N ALA A 527 -18.14 -31.73 -23.88
CA ALA A 527 -19.24 -32.15 -23.03
C ALA A 527 -18.78 -32.52 -21.61
N PHE A 528 -17.64 -33.21 -21.48
CA PHE A 528 -17.03 -33.54 -20.22
C PHE A 528 -16.63 -32.26 -19.43
N LEU A 529 -15.97 -31.31 -20.11
CA LEU A 529 -15.56 -30.03 -19.51
C LEU A 529 -16.79 -29.25 -19.02
N ALA A 530 -17.86 -29.20 -19.80
CA ALA A 530 -19.09 -28.50 -19.44
C ALA A 530 -19.78 -29.13 -18.21
N GLU A 531 -19.87 -30.46 -18.12
CA GLU A 531 -20.46 -31.18 -17.00
C GLU A 531 -19.68 -30.94 -15.70
N HIS A 532 -18.33 -30.95 -15.78
CA HIS A 532 -17.46 -30.71 -14.65
C HIS A 532 -17.16 -29.23 -14.41
N ARG A 533 -17.82 -28.31 -15.13
CA ARG A 533 -17.72 -26.85 -15.01
C ARG A 533 -16.30 -26.29 -15.26
N PHE A 534 -15.53 -26.95 -16.11
CA PHE A 534 -14.27 -26.41 -16.58
C PHE A 534 -14.49 -25.51 -17.80
N PRO A 535 -14.03 -24.23 -17.78
CA PRO A 535 -14.22 -23.31 -18.91
C PRO A 535 -13.44 -23.74 -20.17
N ARG A 536 -12.31 -24.43 -20.00
CA ARG A 536 -11.41 -24.89 -21.07
C ARG A 536 -10.58 -26.08 -20.59
N LEU A 537 -9.94 -26.78 -21.53
CA LEU A 537 -9.04 -27.91 -21.25
C LEU A 537 -7.87 -27.50 -20.35
N GLU A 538 -7.29 -26.30 -20.58
CA GLU A 538 -6.17 -25.79 -19.77
C GLU A 538 -6.53 -25.69 -18.27
N ALA A 539 -7.77 -25.38 -17.94
CA ALA A 539 -8.24 -25.34 -16.56
C ALA A 539 -8.23 -26.73 -15.92
N LEU A 540 -8.69 -27.77 -16.63
CA LEU A 540 -8.60 -29.17 -16.20
C LEU A 540 -7.13 -29.59 -16.00
N LEU A 541 -6.27 -29.28 -16.98
CA LEU A 541 -4.85 -29.62 -16.93
C LEU A 541 -4.14 -28.98 -15.74
N ALA A 542 -4.43 -27.71 -15.45
CA ALA A 542 -3.90 -27.02 -14.29
C ALA A 542 -4.36 -27.68 -12.97
N GLU A 543 -5.65 -28.07 -12.86
CA GLU A 543 -6.20 -28.77 -11.68
C GLU A 543 -5.56 -30.15 -11.46
N VAL A 544 -5.28 -30.87 -12.55
CA VAL A 544 -4.54 -32.14 -12.51
C VAL A 544 -3.11 -31.93 -12.02
N ALA A 545 -2.42 -30.93 -12.52
CA ALA A 545 -1.05 -30.61 -12.11
C ALA A 545 -0.97 -30.16 -10.63
N LEU A 546 -1.94 -29.35 -10.18
CA LEU A 546 -2.05 -28.88 -8.80
C LEU A 546 -2.50 -29.97 -7.80
N GLY A 547 -2.89 -31.16 -8.31
CA GLY A 547 -3.28 -32.28 -7.45
C GLY A 547 -4.70 -32.21 -6.89
N ASN A 548 -5.50 -31.32 -7.38
CA ASN A 548 -6.91 -31.25 -7.04
C ASN A 548 -7.71 -32.36 -7.73
N TRP A 549 -7.19 -32.86 -8.85
CA TRP A 549 -7.67 -34.03 -9.57
C TRP A 549 -6.55 -35.01 -9.85
N MET A 550 -6.71 -36.27 -9.45
CA MET A 550 -5.70 -37.30 -9.72
C MET A 550 -5.67 -37.61 -11.22
N PRO A 551 -4.49 -37.69 -11.87
CA PRO A 551 -4.38 -37.95 -13.33
C PRO A 551 -5.12 -39.20 -13.77
N THR A 552 -5.01 -40.27 -12.98
CA THR A 552 -5.69 -41.54 -13.25
C THR A 552 -7.22 -41.44 -13.15
N GLN A 553 -7.74 -40.68 -12.19
CA GLN A 553 -9.18 -40.44 -12.04
C GLN A 553 -9.71 -39.56 -13.19
N ALA A 554 -8.97 -38.52 -13.56
CA ALA A 554 -9.29 -37.66 -14.68
C ALA A 554 -9.31 -38.45 -16.00
N ALA A 555 -8.29 -39.29 -16.24
CA ALA A 555 -8.22 -40.15 -17.40
C ALA A 555 -9.35 -41.16 -17.44
N GLN A 556 -9.66 -41.84 -16.31
CA GLN A 556 -10.80 -42.77 -16.22
C GLN A 556 -12.12 -42.07 -16.48
N ALA A 557 -12.35 -40.89 -15.93
CA ALA A 557 -13.56 -40.12 -16.16
C ALA A 557 -13.68 -39.68 -17.62
N LEU A 558 -12.61 -39.24 -18.26
CA LEU A 558 -12.56 -38.92 -19.69
C LEU A 558 -12.81 -40.15 -20.56
N MET A 559 -12.25 -41.32 -20.22
CA MET A 559 -12.44 -42.56 -20.93
C MET A 559 -13.87 -43.10 -20.74
N ALA A 560 -14.43 -43.08 -19.53
CA ALA A 560 -15.81 -43.45 -19.28
C ALA A 560 -16.78 -42.60 -20.10
N TYR A 561 -16.48 -41.32 -20.30
CA TYR A 561 -17.22 -40.44 -21.22
C TYR A 561 -17.04 -40.83 -22.71
N ALA A 562 -15.87 -41.45 -23.02
CA ALA A 562 -15.57 -41.95 -24.37
C ALA A 562 -16.24 -43.33 -24.64
N GLU A 563 -16.42 -44.15 -23.59
CA GLU A 563 -16.77 -45.59 -23.69
C GLU A 563 -18.26 -45.88 -23.68
N LEU A 564 -19.16 -44.94 -23.81
CA LEU A 564 -20.57 -45.27 -23.96
C LEU A 564 -20.88 -46.22 -25.15
N ARG A 565 -19.85 -46.81 -25.80
CA ARG A 565 -19.90 -47.99 -26.69
C ARG A 565 -18.53 -48.65 -26.86
N GLY A 566 -18.29 -49.80 -26.19
CA GLY A 566 -17.54 -50.94 -26.71
C GLY A 566 -16.18 -51.36 -26.16
N GLY A 567 -16.08 -52.53 -25.54
CA GLY A 567 -15.00 -53.50 -25.58
C GLY A 567 -14.04 -53.62 -24.38
N PRO A 568 -13.58 -54.84 -23.98
CA PRO A 568 -12.84 -55.09 -22.74
C PRO A 568 -11.32 -54.85 -22.85
N HIS A 569 -10.72 -54.42 -21.76
CA HIS A 569 -9.33 -53.98 -21.67
C HIS A 569 -8.38 -54.98 -21.04
N SER A 570 -7.14 -55.05 -21.57
CA SER A 570 -5.99 -55.74 -20.99
C SER A 570 -5.15 -54.75 -20.16
N ARG A 571 -4.76 -55.14 -18.96
CA ARG A 571 -3.91 -54.35 -18.06
C ARG A 571 -2.43 -54.58 -18.38
N HIS A 572 -1.76 -53.59 -18.87
CA HIS A 572 -0.29 -53.51 -18.83
C HIS A 572 0.16 -52.32 -17.96
N HIS A 573 0.90 -52.62 -16.90
CA HIS A 573 1.59 -51.60 -16.06
C HIS A 573 2.95 -51.30 -16.67
N SER A 574 3.13 -50.16 -17.31
CA SER A 574 4.48 -49.60 -17.54
C SER A 574 4.82 -48.58 -16.43
N GLN A 575 5.87 -48.90 -15.67
CA GLN A 575 6.41 -48.03 -14.59
C GLN A 575 7.39 -46.96 -15.14
N GLU A 576 7.05 -46.27 -16.20
CA GLU A 576 7.94 -45.17 -16.64
C GLU A 576 7.77 -43.93 -15.76
N LYS A 577 8.90 -43.18 -15.48
CA LYS A 577 8.92 -42.03 -14.60
C LYS A 577 8.53 -40.76 -15.36
N ILE A 578 7.77 -39.85 -14.76
CA ILE A 578 7.51 -38.51 -15.30
C ILE A 578 8.82 -37.72 -15.18
N LEU A 579 9.33 -37.21 -16.31
CA LEU A 579 10.54 -36.43 -16.33
C LEU A 579 10.25 -34.97 -15.96
N ILE A 580 11.03 -34.42 -15.04
CA ILE A 580 10.99 -33.02 -14.65
C ILE A 580 12.32 -32.34 -15.01
N ASN A 581 12.26 -31.09 -15.50
CA ASN A 581 13.43 -30.31 -15.88
C ASN A 581 13.77 -29.20 -14.87
N GLY A 582 12.97 -29.05 -13.81
CA GLY A 582 13.18 -28.04 -12.75
C GLY A 582 12.66 -26.64 -13.11
N SER A 583 12.07 -26.45 -14.30
CA SER A 583 11.46 -25.17 -14.69
C SER A 583 9.99 -25.05 -14.31
N GLU A 584 9.34 -26.14 -13.90
CA GLU A 584 7.92 -26.23 -13.56
C GLU A 584 7.61 -25.55 -12.21
N ARG A 585 7.82 -24.24 -12.16
CA ARG A 585 7.62 -23.41 -10.96
C ARG A 585 6.15 -23.34 -10.56
N GLY A 586 5.89 -23.44 -9.25
CA GLY A 586 4.52 -23.39 -8.72
C GLY A 586 3.78 -24.72 -8.72
N VAL A 587 4.20 -25.73 -9.49
CA VAL A 587 3.59 -27.05 -9.59
C VAL A 587 4.50 -28.16 -9.08
N VAL A 588 5.80 -28.01 -9.26
CA VAL A 588 6.84 -28.86 -8.69
C VAL A 588 7.61 -28.07 -7.65
N ALA A 589 7.58 -28.54 -6.42
CA ALA A 589 8.32 -27.95 -5.30
C ALA A 589 9.35 -28.94 -4.77
N PHE A 590 10.58 -28.49 -4.58
CA PHE A 590 11.61 -29.29 -3.97
C PHE A 590 11.51 -29.25 -2.44
N ALA A 591 11.50 -30.40 -1.80
CA ALA A 591 11.33 -30.51 -0.36
C ALA A 591 12.50 -29.89 0.39
N GLY A 592 12.22 -28.92 1.26
CA GLY A 592 13.25 -28.25 2.08
C GLY A 592 14.00 -29.18 3.05
N CYS A 593 13.40 -30.35 3.40
CA CYS A 593 14.00 -31.31 4.33
C CYS A 593 15.13 -32.14 3.73
N CYS A 594 15.23 -32.25 2.40
CA CYS A 594 16.27 -33.06 1.73
C CYS A 594 16.87 -32.38 0.50
N GLN A 595 16.34 -31.27 0.05
CA GLN A 595 16.87 -30.43 -1.02
C GLN A 595 17.42 -31.24 -2.21
N PRO A 596 16.54 -31.92 -3.00
CA PRO A 596 16.96 -32.77 -4.11
C PRO A 596 17.58 -31.92 -5.23
N ILE A 597 18.65 -32.44 -5.83
CA ILE A 597 19.37 -31.80 -6.94
C ILE A 597 19.47 -32.76 -8.13
N PRO A 598 19.71 -32.30 -9.36
CA PRO A 598 19.89 -33.17 -10.52
C PRO A 598 20.94 -34.25 -10.27
N GLY A 599 20.58 -35.48 -10.63
CA GLY A 599 21.41 -36.68 -10.37
C GLY A 599 21.07 -37.43 -9.07
N ASP A 600 20.24 -36.87 -8.19
CA ASP A 600 19.67 -37.63 -7.06
C ASP A 600 18.55 -38.57 -7.53
N GLU A 601 18.39 -39.70 -6.86
CA GLU A 601 17.18 -40.52 -7.01
C GLU A 601 16.01 -39.83 -6.30
N ILE A 602 14.94 -39.53 -7.04
CA ILE A 602 13.82 -38.71 -6.57
C ILE A 602 12.49 -39.42 -6.67
N MET A 603 11.55 -38.99 -5.81
CA MET A 603 10.16 -39.40 -5.81
C MET A 603 9.28 -38.18 -5.57
N GLY A 604 8.18 -38.07 -6.32
CA GLY A 604 7.16 -37.05 -6.15
C GLY A 604 6.07 -37.49 -5.18
N TYR A 605 5.57 -36.57 -4.40
CA TYR A 605 4.38 -36.75 -3.56
C TYR A 605 3.34 -35.68 -3.90
N HIS A 606 2.16 -36.12 -4.26
CA HIS A 606 1.08 -35.22 -4.66
C HIS A 606 0.44 -34.55 -3.45
N THR A 607 0.52 -33.22 -3.40
CA THR A 607 -0.01 -32.40 -2.30
C THR A 607 -1.08 -31.46 -2.87
N ALA A 608 -2.32 -31.58 -2.40
CA ALA A 608 -3.43 -30.75 -2.84
C ALA A 608 -3.10 -29.26 -2.69
N GLY A 609 -3.30 -28.48 -3.76
CA GLY A 609 -3.02 -27.05 -3.81
C GLY A 609 -1.54 -26.67 -3.91
N LYS A 610 -0.60 -27.62 -3.81
CA LYS A 610 0.86 -27.37 -3.91
C LYS A 610 1.52 -28.15 -5.08
N GLY A 611 0.74 -28.99 -5.79
CA GLY A 611 1.28 -29.84 -6.85
C GLY A 611 2.15 -30.99 -6.33
N ILE A 612 3.25 -31.28 -7.02
CA ILE A 612 4.16 -32.36 -6.70
C ILE A 612 5.31 -31.84 -5.82
N VAL A 613 5.43 -32.36 -4.61
CA VAL A 613 6.59 -32.13 -3.74
C VAL A 613 7.61 -33.24 -3.97
N VAL A 614 8.80 -32.86 -4.45
CA VAL A 614 9.88 -33.78 -4.80
C VAL A 614 10.79 -34.02 -3.60
N HIS A 615 10.97 -35.29 -3.24
CA HIS A 615 11.89 -35.72 -2.21
C HIS A 615 13.00 -36.61 -2.78
N ARG A 616 14.13 -36.67 -2.11
CA ARG A 616 15.14 -37.72 -2.36
C ARG A 616 14.63 -39.05 -1.82
N MET A 617 14.95 -40.15 -2.49
CA MET A 617 14.51 -41.51 -2.10
C MET A 617 15.02 -41.93 -0.71
N ASP A 618 16.11 -41.35 -0.25
CA ASP A 618 16.74 -41.58 1.06
C ASP A 618 16.23 -40.62 2.17
N CYS A 619 15.26 -39.75 1.87
CA CYS A 619 14.75 -38.78 2.84
C CYS A 619 14.04 -39.47 4.03
N PRO A 620 14.40 -39.17 5.29
CA PRO A 620 13.76 -39.76 6.47
C PRO A 620 12.25 -39.54 6.54
N ASN A 621 11.78 -38.37 6.05
CA ASN A 621 10.36 -38.01 6.07
C ASN A 621 9.50 -38.85 5.10
N LEU A 622 10.10 -39.60 4.19
CA LEU A 622 9.37 -40.52 3.32
C LEU A 622 8.71 -41.68 4.10
N ALA A 623 9.20 -42.03 5.30
CA ALA A 623 8.60 -43.08 6.10
C ALA A 623 7.16 -42.79 6.51
N GLU A 624 6.82 -41.53 6.78
CA GLU A 624 5.44 -41.11 7.06
C GLU A 624 4.59 -41.02 5.80
N LEU A 625 5.16 -40.54 4.70
CA LEU A 625 4.48 -40.38 3.42
C LEU A 625 4.12 -41.75 2.78
N ARG A 626 4.80 -42.84 3.14
CA ARG A 626 4.52 -44.22 2.69
C ARG A 626 3.13 -44.74 3.11
N LYS A 627 2.45 -44.04 4.02
CA LYS A 627 1.08 -44.41 4.45
C LYS A 627 0.00 -44.14 3.40
N SER A 628 0.31 -43.35 2.36
CA SER A 628 -0.65 -42.99 1.28
C SER A 628 -0.02 -43.22 -0.09
N PRO A 629 0.12 -44.50 -0.51
CA PRO A 629 0.82 -44.86 -1.75
C PRO A 629 0.12 -44.32 -3.02
N GLU A 630 -1.16 -44.05 -2.95
CA GLU A 630 -1.96 -43.47 -4.05
C GLU A 630 -1.54 -42.05 -4.46
N ARG A 631 -0.83 -41.35 -3.55
CA ARG A 631 -0.31 -39.99 -3.80
C ARG A 631 1.10 -39.96 -4.34
N TRP A 632 1.70 -41.10 -4.55
CA TRP A 632 3.08 -41.22 -5.03
C TRP A 632 3.12 -41.09 -6.54
N VAL A 633 4.02 -40.24 -7.02
CA VAL A 633 4.24 -40.03 -8.45
C VAL A 633 5.67 -40.45 -8.77
N PRO A 634 5.89 -41.48 -9.59
CA PRO A 634 7.22 -41.86 -10.03
C PRO A 634 7.77 -40.78 -10.96
N ILE A 635 8.79 -40.04 -10.49
CA ILE A 635 9.43 -38.96 -11.22
C ILE A 635 10.90 -39.21 -11.40
N GLY A 636 11.49 -38.57 -12.40
CA GLY A 636 12.91 -38.58 -12.69
C GLY A 636 13.37 -37.24 -13.26
N TRP A 637 14.67 -37.00 -13.23
CA TRP A 637 15.25 -35.83 -13.87
C TRP A 637 15.27 -36.01 -15.39
N ASP A 638 14.94 -34.97 -16.13
CA ASP A 638 15.12 -34.91 -17.59
C ASP A 638 16.64 -34.81 -17.93
N THR A 639 17.03 -35.27 -19.09
CA THR A 639 18.42 -35.15 -19.59
C THR A 639 18.82 -33.71 -19.89
N THR A 640 17.88 -32.83 -20.11
CA THR A 640 18.08 -31.40 -20.47
C THR A 640 18.06 -30.45 -19.28
N VAL A 641 18.08 -30.98 -18.03
CA VAL A 641 18.03 -30.17 -16.82
C VAL A 641 19.20 -29.15 -16.81
N SER A 642 18.85 -27.88 -16.66
CA SER A 642 19.80 -26.77 -16.55
C SER A 642 19.37 -25.81 -15.45
N GLY A 643 20.33 -25.20 -14.73
CA GLY A 643 20.08 -24.24 -13.67
C GLY A 643 20.86 -24.55 -12.41
N ASP A 644 20.71 -23.68 -11.42
CA ASP A 644 21.32 -23.80 -10.11
C ASP A 644 20.27 -24.25 -9.09
N TYR A 645 20.63 -25.20 -8.25
CA TYR A 645 19.78 -25.84 -7.26
C TYR A 645 20.38 -25.66 -5.85
N ASP A 646 19.53 -25.33 -4.90
CA ASP A 646 19.94 -25.10 -3.52
C ASP A 646 20.19 -26.42 -2.80
N THR A 647 21.30 -26.50 -2.08
CA THR A 647 21.61 -27.64 -1.20
C THR A 647 22.39 -27.18 0.02
N SER A 648 22.24 -27.90 1.14
CA SER A 648 22.91 -27.58 2.38
C SER A 648 24.07 -28.51 2.67
N LEU A 649 25.22 -27.92 3.01
CA LEU A 649 26.41 -28.62 3.48
C LEU A 649 26.65 -28.28 4.94
N VAL A 650 26.93 -29.30 5.76
CA VAL A 650 27.43 -29.13 7.12
C VAL A 650 28.92 -29.42 7.11
N VAL A 651 29.71 -28.44 7.54
CA VAL A 651 31.17 -28.47 7.56
C VAL A 651 31.65 -28.31 9.01
N GLU A 652 32.37 -29.25 9.49
CA GLU A 652 33.02 -29.24 10.81
C GLU A 652 34.49 -28.86 10.63
N VAL A 653 34.94 -27.83 11.33
CA VAL A 653 36.27 -27.24 11.16
C VAL A 653 36.93 -26.92 12.50
N GLU A 654 38.25 -26.77 12.47
CA GLU A 654 38.98 -26.13 13.55
C GLU A 654 38.64 -24.65 13.62
N ASN A 655 38.24 -24.15 14.81
CA ASN A 655 37.84 -22.76 14.95
C ASN A 655 39.08 -21.85 14.96
N GLY A 656 39.14 -20.91 14.06
CA GLY A 656 40.28 -19.98 13.94
C GLY A 656 39.99 -18.76 13.07
N THR A 657 40.85 -17.76 13.21
CA THR A 657 40.76 -16.53 12.42
C THR A 657 40.96 -16.84 10.94
N GLY A 658 40.03 -16.43 10.07
CA GLY A 658 40.12 -16.61 8.63
C GLY A 658 39.58 -17.94 8.10
N VAL A 659 39.17 -18.88 8.93
CA VAL A 659 38.64 -20.21 8.49
C VAL A 659 37.41 -20.02 7.59
N LEU A 660 36.44 -19.18 7.98
CA LEU A 660 35.27 -18.90 7.15
C LEU A 660 35.67 -18.34 5.77
N ALA A 661 36.67 -17.47 5.71
CA ALA A 661 37.15 -16.92 4.44
C ALA A 661 37.75 -18.00 3.55
N GLN A 662 38.52 -18.96 4.09
CA GLN A 662 39.08 -20.09 3.36
C GLN A 662 37.98 -21.00 2.82
N LEU A 663 36.96 -21.32 3.61
CA LEU A 663 35.82 -22.13 3.18
C LEU A 663 35.04 -21.43 2.05
N ALA A 664 34.75 -20.14 2.23
CA ALA A 664 34.03 -19.35 1.21
C ALA A 664 34.84 -19.25 -0.11
N ALA A 665 36.14 -19.06 -0.01
CA ALA A 665 37.00 -19.04 -1.18
C ALA A 665 37.03 -20.40 -1.92
N ALA A 666 37.08 -21.52 -1.19
CA ALA A 666 37.05 -22.85 -1.78
C ALA A 666 35.72 -23.16 -2.49
N ILE A 667 34.56 -22.70 -1.90
CA ILE A 667 33.25 -22.84 -2.52
C ILE A 667 33.19 -21.98 -3.80
N ALA A 668 33.59 -20.71 -3.72
CA ALA A 668 33.61 -19.79 -4.87
C ALA A 668 34.49 -20.26 -6.01
N GLN A 669 35.67 -20.85 -5.72
CA GLN A 669 36.57 -21.43 -6.74
C GLN A 669 35.95 -22.66 -7.44
N SER A 670 34.92 -23.26 -6.86
CA SER A 670 34.14 -24.33 -7.51
C SER A 670 32.99 -23.80 -8.34
N HIS A 671 32.87 -22.47 -8.53
CA HIS A 671 31.76 -21.79 -9.21
C HIS A 671 30.39 -22.03 -8.57
N SER A 672 30.38 -22.20 -7.26
CA SER A 672 29.17 -22.35 -6.45
C SER A 672 28.92 -21.06 -5.69
N ASN A 673 27.69 -20.57 -5.70
CA ASN A 673 27.26 -19.41 -4.93
C ASN A 673 26.91 -19.83 -3.49
N ILE A 674 27.15 -18.95 -2.53
CA ILE A 674 26.75 -19.15 -1.12
C ILE A 674 25.57 -18.24 -0.87
N GLU A 675 24.40 -18.82 -0.60
CA GLU A 675 23.17 -18.07 -0.28
C GLU A 675 23.13 -17.70 1.21
N ARG A 676 23.56 -18.62 2.07
CA ARG A 676 23.49 -18.44 3.52
C ARG A 676 24.57 -19.25 4.22
N VAL A 677 25.05 -18.72 5.36
CA VAL A 677 25.96 -19.41 6.28
C VAL A 677 25.43 -19.25 7.71
N ASP A 678 25.27 -20.36 8.41
CA ASP A 678 24.85 -20.38 9.81
C ASP A 678 25.89 -21.15 10.63
N TYR A 679 26.18 -20.67 11.83
CA TYR A 679 26.90 -21.45 12.83
C TYR A 679 25.89 -22.32 13.57
N LEU A 680 26.03 -23.66 13.44
CA LEU A 680 25.20 -24.62 14.17
C LEU A 680 25.73 -24.85 15.57
N ASP A 681 27.07 -24.89 15.70
CA ASP A 681 27.77 -25.00 16.96
C ASP A 681 29.14 -24.31 16.87
N ARG A 682 29.63 -23.79 17.98
CA ARG A 682 30.93 -23.12 18.03
C ARG A 682 31.50 -23.14 19.43
N ASP A 683 32.72 -23.72 19.58
CA ASP A 683 33.51 -23.63 20.77
C ASP A 683 34.92 -23.01 20.49
N PHE A 684 35.83 -23.06 21.46
CA PHE A 684 37.18 -22.50 21.29
C PHE A 684 38.02 -23.24 20.23
N ASN A 685 37.79 -24.53 20.04
CA ASN A 685 38.62 -25.40 19.22
C ASN A 685 37.95 -25.86 17.92
N ALA A 686 36.62 -25.94 17.89
CA ALA A 686 35.87 -26.45 16.77
C ALA A 686 34.66 -25.53 16.42
N ALA A 687 34.24 -25.52 15.17
CA ALA A 687 33.01 -24.90 14.74
C ALA A 687 32.31 -25.80 13.71
N VAL A 688 30.99 -25.85 13.80
CA VAL A 688 30.12 -26.52 12.84
C VAL A 688 29.33 -25.45 12.07
N LEU A 689 29.59 -25.34 10.77
CA LEU A 689 28.95 -24.39 9.89
C LEU A 689 28.00 -25.09 8.93
N ALA A 690 26.81 -24.53 8.75
CA ALA A 690 25.89 -24.91 7.69
C ALA A 690 26.00 -23.90 6.55
N PHE A 691 26.35 -24.35 5.37
CA PHE A 691 26.39 -23.57 4.14
C PHE A 691 25.20 -23.95 3.27
N ASN A 692 24.33 -23.00 2.94
CA ASN A 692 23.36 -23.17 1.87
C ASN A 692 24.01 -22.67 0.58
N ILE A 693 24.22 -23.56 -0.38
CA ILE A 693 24.96 -23.30 -1.61
C ILE A 693 24.16 -23.69 -2.83
N GLN A 694 24.47 -23.05 -3.96
CA GLN A 694 23.90 -23.37 -5.27
C GLN A 694 24.82 -24.27 -6.07
N VAL A 695 24.27 -25.39 -6.55
CA VAL A 695 25.01 -26.37 -7.38
C VAL A 695 24.16 -26.76 -8.59
N ARG A 696 24.82 -27.14 -9.69
CA ARG A 696 24.15 -27.55 -10.93
C ARG A 696 23.64 -28.98 -10.89
N ASP A 697 24.39 -29.88 -10.26
CA ASP A 697 24.11 -31.30 -10.18
C ASP A 697 24.91 -31.98 -9.06
N ARG A 698 24.74 -33.28 -8.93
CA ARG A 698 25.44 -34.12 -7.94
C ARG A 698 26.95 -34.15 -8.16
N ASN A 699 27.41 -34.05 -9.40
CA ASN A 699 28.86 -34.05 -9.73
C ASN A 699 29.52 -32.74 -9.29
N HIS A 700 28.85 -31.63 -9.54
CA HIS A 700 29.28 -30.31 -9.08
C HIS A 700 29.31 -30.23 -7.53
N LEU A 701 28.29 -30.75 -6.85
CA LEU A 701 28.29 -30.88 -5.37
C LEU A 701 29.48 -31.69 -4.87
N ALA A 702 29.76 -32.85 -5.53
CA ALA A 702 30.87 -33.69 -5.15
C ALA A 702 32.23 -32.99 -5.34
N GLU A 703 32.36 -32.11 -6.33
CA GLU A 703 33.57 -31.30 -6.54
C GLU A 703 33.74 -30.28 -5.39
N VAL A 704 32.67 -29.54 -5.03
CA VAL A 704 32.68 -28.61 -3.90
C VAL A 704 33.10 -29.32 -2.63
N MET A 705 32.47 -30.46 -2.31
CA MET A 705 32.78 -31.24 -1.11
C MET A 705 34.21 -31.77 -1.10
N ARG A 706 34.76 -32.23 -2.27
CA ARG A 706 36.16 -32.68 -2.37
C ARG A 706 37.13 -31.53 -2.13
N ARG A 707 36.83 -30.33 -2.63
CA ARG A 707 37.68 -29.16 -2.46
C ARG A 707 37.69 -28.70 -0.99
N LEU A 708 36.53 -28.68 -0.33
CA LEU A 708 36.42 -28.37 1.11
C LEU A 708 37.25 -29.38 1.95
N ARG A 709 37.17 -30.70 1.67
CA ARG A 709 37.89 -31.72 2.40
C ARG A 709 39.41 -31.64 2.25
N ARG A 710 39.92 -30.90 1.24
CA ARG A 710 41.37 -30.69 1.04
C ARG A 710 41.94 -29.57 1.93
N LEU A 711 41.11 -28.77 2.54
CA LEU A 711 41.55 -27.75 3.46
C LEU A 711 41.93 -28.42 4.81
N SER A 712 43.12 -28.09 5.29
CA SER A 712 43.66 -28.67 6.55
C SER A 712 42.80 -28.39 7.81
N VAL A 713 42.03 -27.29 7.74
CA VAL A 713 41.16 -26.87 8.80
C VAL A 713 39.82 -27.64 8.85
N VAL A 714 39.52 -28.43 7.80
CA VAL A 714 38.23 -29.15 7.68
C VAL A 714 38.35 -30.56 8.23
N GLN A 715 37.54 -30.89 9.22
CA GLN A 715 37.49 -32.22 9.83
C GLN A 715 36.46 -33.09 9.10
N SER A 716 35.27 -32.59 8.88
CA SER A 716 34.23 -33.31 8.15
C SER A 716 33.42 -32.42 7.23
N VAL A 717 32.90 -33.00 6.12
CA VAL A 717 31.95 -32.37 5.20
C VAL A 717 30.86 -33.36 4.88
N ARG A 718 29.63 -33.01 5.18
CA ARG A 718 28.45 -33.85 4.89
C ARG A 718 27.35 -33.00 4.25
N ARG A 719 26.55 -33.61 3.37
CA ARG A 719 25.31 -33.02 2.89
C ARG A 719 24.24 -33.21 3.96
N GLN A 720 23.44 -32.21 4.19
CA GLN A 720 22.33 -32.25 5.14
C GLN A 720 21.17 -33.08 4.63
#